data_414280e4f8d7fddb33b6889cca651d27
#
_entry.id   414280e4f8d7fddb33b6889cca651d27
#
_cell.length_a   1.000
_cell.length_b   1.000
_cell.length_c   1.000
_cell.angle_alpha   90.00
_cell.angle_beta   90.00
_cell.angle_gamma   90.00
#
_symmetry.space_group_name_H-M   'P 1'
#
loop_
_entity.id
_entity.type
_entity.pdbx_description
1 polymer ?
#
loop_
_entity_poly.entity_id
_entity_poly.type
_entity_poly.pdbx_seq_one_letter_code
_entity_poly.pdbx_strand_id
1 'polypeptide(L)'
;MPVSENSEGVLLFRSRTATPVCSGWQLESRMFRFSEGRRRIGITFCSENPVGAPMPGIDKTAFTVEASTEKGWLPCALDEVADTGRGIRFTFTTDDATGILSPCTDEVHGTATGYPCIRILTSKGNYPKALTGAWAFNHIEITVEADGIRRFRLQNELGEIDTTQPFMPLGIAGEKGSWFKFGHEETDCLPLTEVSLHIRWDKLPQTPDGYAGIYRHYEGNRLTNASFRIATSYRTAEDWIACGGSPQPLFREEDGKPAEKGRIRFTFKDRLADTDRGRSFRAVLVSPEIGFGMEEYRRLFAEVMSWNGRNKKQREVPRQPVLPCFAETSLSYRATWSSREDSGLEVKLSRVTPLGDISPCRLPVSGENCPVVEDTGSDRNLYIRFAGFRSDRRIRMYADLAFLRKNIVADENSGAQENTPFPVLHWEYPDAGGWKELDAEDMFCEDTEGLTRNGYIEFRLPEELDIRSPFTLRARIEGDASQCLALKSVYLNCILVTAENGDGISIPAGTIRQPKQENARIASVLQPLPGFGGRQAESADTVSCRQDERIAHRNRAVAPKDFEQLILEQFPYIEKAHCLPQTGKTGRTVHIVVFSRTEGVPYLFTPAWQIAEIERWVSARVSPFVDVAVRNPEYLKIRIGCKAVLSQSVRDEGEVRRRLRRTIKDYFAAWIAEGGLPELGMRYSYKELHTKIANDSGVAKLLEISINGTVPEIDVTDIREENDFRIPGDGHPVWTVLIPEVRGLEFLPPMEGIDEAVIDSNFKIQ
;
A
#
# COMPACT_ATOMS: atom_id res chain seq x y z
N MET A 1 -3.05 -11.77 -2.70
CA MET A 1 -2.39 -12.89 -3.40
C MET A 1 -3.14 -14.13 -3.05
N PRO A 2 -3.47 -15.03 -3.98
CA PRO A 2 -3.83 -16.36 -3.57
C PRO A 2 -2.62 -16.88 -2.77
N VAL A 3 -2.86 -17.38 -1.57
CA VAL A 3 -1.84 -18.08 -0.79
C VAL A 3 -1.44 -19.25 -1.67
N SER A 4 -0.32 -19.14 -2.38
CA SER A 4 0.20 -20.22 -3.20
C SER A 4 0.53 -21.36 -2.24
N GLU A 5 0.33 -22.59 -2.68
CA GLU A 5 0.64 -23.84 -1.96
C GLU A 5 2.13 -24.00 -1.59
N ASN A 6 2.80 -22.90 -1.22
CA ASN A 6 4.17 -22.96 -0.72
C ASN A 6 4.15 -23.49 0.71
N SER A 7 4.78 -24.64 0.89
CA SER A 7 4.88 -25.39 2.13
C SER A 7 5.48 -24.62 3.32
N GLU A 8 6.04 -23.44 3.11
CA GLU A 8 6.76 -22.68 4.15
C GLU A 8 5.93 -21.56 4.82
N GLY A 9 4.77 -21.18 4.28
CA GLY A 9 3.96 -20.07 4.82
C GLY A 9 4.51 -18.68 4.48
N VAL A 10 3.69 -17.65 4.67
CA VAL A 10 4.01 -16.24 4.38
C VAL A 10 4.03 -15.46 5.69
N LEU A 11 5.13 -14.76 5.96
CA LEU A 11 5.19 -13.79 7.07
C LEU A 11 4.24 -12.64 6.79
N LEU A 12 3.27 -12.44 7.67
CA LEU A 12 2.24 -11.41 7.53
C LEU A 12 2.75 -10.01 7.88
N PHE A 13 3.66 -9.94 8.84
CA PHE A 13 4.18 -8.69 9.38
C PHE A 13 5.71 -8.69 9.30
N ARG A 14 6.32 -7.50 9.18
CA ARG A 14 7.79 -7.30 9.08
C ARG A 14 8.47 -8.02 7.91
N SER A 15 7.72 -8.39 6.86
CA SER A 15 8.32 -8.99 5.68
C SER A 15 9.10 -7.93 4.87
N ARG A 16 10.38 -8.20 4.57
CA ARG A 16 11.17 -7.38 3.63
C ARG A 16 10.63 -7.44 2.20
N THR A 17 9.78 -8.40 1.91
CA THR A 17 9.14 -8.62 0.61
C THR A 17 7.67 -8.19 0.61
N ALA A 18 7.21 -7.44 1.63
CA ALA A 18 5.87 -6.90 1.65
C ALA A 18 5.63 -6.07 0.39
N THR A 19 4.57 -6.39 -0.34
CA THR A 19 4.19 -5.62 -1.51
C THR A 19 3.65 -4.27 -1.05
N PRO A 20 4.20 -3.14 -1.50
CA PRO A 20 3.63 -1.84 -1.19
C PRO A 20 2.19 -1.78 -1.67
N VAL A 21 1.30 -1.32 -0.81
CA VAL A 21 -0.12 -1.16 -1.13
C VAL A 21 -0.41 0.28 -1.50
N CYS A 22 -1.36 0.48 -2.41
CA CYS A 22 -1.86 1.80 -2.79
C CYS A 22 -3.27 1.94 -2.28
N SER A 23 -3.56 3.08 -1.69
CA SER A 23 -4.93 3.48 -1.35
C SER A 23 -5.14 4.94 -1.77
N GLY A 24 -6.37 5.39 -1.79
CA GLY A 24 -6.66 6.77 -2.14
C GLY A 24 -8.12 7.00 -2.48
N TRP A 25 -8.35 7.92 -3.39
CA TRP A 25 -9.68 8.42 -3.72
C TRP A 25 -9.97 8.31 -5.20
N GLN A 26 -11.19 7.93 -5.52
CA GLN A 26 -11.75 7.97 -6.86
C GLN A 26 -12.88 8.97 -6.91
N LEU A 27 -12.83 9.87 -7.89
CA LEU A 27 -13.86 10.85 -8.18
C LEU A 27 -14.50 10.52 -9.52
N GLU A 28 -15.82 10.44 -9.58
CA GLU A 28 -16.62 10.29 -10.80
C GLU A 28 -17.32 11.61 -11.06
N SER A 29 -17.13 12.19 -12.24
CA SER A 29 -17.80 13.44 -12.61
C SER A 29 -17.88 13.64 -14.12
N ARG A 30 -18.92 14.33 -14.55
CA ARG A 30 -19.06 14.85 -15.91
C ARG A 30 -17.96 15.88 -16.25
N MET A 31 -17.39 16.57 -15.26
CA MET A 31 -16.28 17.52 -15.46
C MET A 31 -15.05 16.89 -16.08
N PHE A 32 -14.87 15.58 -15.96
CA PHE A 32 -13.69 14.86 -16.47
C PHE A 32 -13.87 14.39 -17.92
N ARG A 33 -14.98 14.73 -18.59
CA ARG A 33 -15.11 14.46 -20.02
C ARG A 33 -13.99 15.12 -20.80
N PHE A 34 -13.39 14.34 -21.68
CA PHE A 34 -12.29 14.77 -22.51
C PHE A 34 -12.44 14.17 -23.91
N SER A 35 -12.57 15.03 -24.91
CA SER A 35 -12.70 14.61 -26.32
C SER A 35 -11.47 14.96 -27.14
N GLU A 36 -10.90 16.15 -26.97
CA GLU A 36 -9.70 16.62 -27.67
C GLU A 36 -9.04 17.81 -26.98
N GLY A 37 -7.78 18.11 -27.35
CA GLY A 37 -7.00 19.22 -26.85
C GLY A 37 -6.31 18.91 -25.53
N ARG A 38 -6.19 19.90 -24.65
CA ARG A 38 -5.51 19.78 -23.38
C ARG A 38 -6.43 20.16 -22.22
N ARG A 39 -6.35 19.41 -21.12
CA ARG A 39 -7.03 19.72 -19.86
C ARG A 39 -6.02 19.81 -18.75
N ARG A 40 -6.09 20.90 -18.01
CA ARG A 40 -5.42 21.03 -16.70
C ARG A 40 -6.47 20.90 -15.63
N ILE A 41 -6.36 19.86 -14.81
CA ILE A 41 -7.34 19.53 -13.79
C ILE A 41 -6.70 19.73 -12.43
N GLY A 42 -7.34 20.49 -11.57
CA GLY A 42 -6.97 20.71 -10.17
C GLY A 42 -8.06 20.14 -9.27
N ILE A 43 -7.69 19.21 -8.40
CA ILE A 43 -8.57 18.65 -7.37
C ILE A 43 -7.99 19.04 -6.02
N THR A 44 -8.76 19.75 -5.19
CA THR A 44 -8.36 20.20 -3.87
C THR A 44 -9.22 19.54 -2.81
N PHE A 45 -8.58 18.83 -1.90
CA PHE A 45 -9.19 18.32 -0.69
C PHE A 45 -9.05 19.38 0.40
N CYS A 46 -10.15 20.00 0.83
CA CYS A 46 -10.17 21.16 1.69
C CYS A 46 -10.68 20.85 3.09
N SER A 47 -10.16 21.55 4.11
CA SER A 47 -10.63 21.51 5.50
C SER A 47 -10.96 22.92 6.01
N GLU A 48 -12.00 23.03 6.82
CA GLU A 48 -12.32 24.30 7.51
C GLU A 48 -11.32 24.63 8.60
N ASN A 49 -10.88 23.58 9.30
CA ASN A 49 -9.91 23.68 10.39
C ASN A 49 -8.68 22.85 9.99
N PRO A 50 -7.70 23.42 9.29
CA PRO A 50 -6.49 22.70 8.98
C PRO A 50 -5.78 22.29 10.28
N VAL A 51 -5.74 20.99 10.53
CA VAL A 51 -5.01 20.42 11.66
C VAL A 51 -3.56 20.27 11.23
N GLY A 52 -2.70 21.18 11.70
CA GLY A 52 -1.27 21.09 11.48
C GLY A 52 -0.63 22.37 10.94
N ALA A 53 0.69 22.47 11.09
CA ALA A 53 1.49 23.51 10.46
C ALA A 53 1.54 23.31 8.94
N PRO A 54 1.63 24.38 8.13
CA PRO A 54 1.80 24.23 6.69
C PRO A 54 3.01 23.35 6.41
N MET A 55 2.83 22.32 5.57
CA MET A 55 3.90 21.41 5.19
C MET A 55 4.60 21.93 3.93
N PRO A 56 5.80 22.49 4.02
CA PRO A 56 6.57 22.85 2.85
C PRO A 56 7.05 21.58 2.14
N GLY A 57 6.73 21.44 0.86
CA GLY A 57 7.34 20.45 -0.02
C GLY A 57 6.74 19.05 0.05
N ILE A 58 5.44 18.92 -0.22
CA ILE A 58 4.86 17.60 -0.47
C ILE A 58 5.49 17.02 -1.74
N ASP A 59 6.16 15.88 -1.59
CA ASP A 59 6.77 15.21 -2.73
C ASP A 59 5.69 14.62 -3.64
N LYS A 60 5.58 15.14 -4.86
CA LYS A 60 4.62 14.65 -5.85
C LYS A 60 4.83 13.17 -6.23
N THR A 61 6.05 12.63 -6.05
CA THR A 61 6.34 11.22 -6.32
C THR A 61 5.67 10.27 -5.32
N ALA A 62 5.14 10.81 -4.21
CA ALA A 62 4.35 10.07 -3.25
C ALA A 62 2.93 9.73 -3.73
N PHE A 63 2.51 10.30 -4.86
CA PHE A 63 1.18 10.10 -5.41
C PHE A 63 1.22 9.70 -6.88
N THR A 64 0.20 8.98 -7.30
CA THR A 64 -0.09 8.67 -8.70
C THR A 64 -1.51 9.09 -9.01
N VAL A 65 -1.70 9.62 -10.23
CA VAL A 65 -3.04 9.97 -10.74
C VAL A 65 -3.34 9.09 -11.94
N GLU A 66 -4.53 8.52 -11.95
CA GLU A 66 -4.99 7.66 -13.04
C GLU A 66 -6.37 8.15 -13.53
N ALA A 67 -6.59 8.09 -14.83
CA ALA A 67 -7.86 8.41 -15.46
C ALA A 67 -8.46 7.18 -16.12
N SER A 68 -9.80 7.08 -16.11
CA SER A 68 -10.50 5.97 -16.77
C SER A 68 -10.59 6.17 -18.28
N THR A 69 -10.25 5.14 -19.03
CA THR A 69 -10.37 5.06 -20.50
C THR A 69 -11.05 3.76 -20.91
N GLU A 70 -11.46 3.62 -22.14
CA GLU A 70 -12.03 2.36 -22.65
C GLU A 70 -11.10 1.15 -22.48
N LYS A 71 -9.78 1.37 -22.40
CA LYS A 71 -8.75 0.32 -22.30
C LYS A 71 -8.30 0.03 -20.86
N GLY A 72 -8.79 0.78 -19.88
CA GLY A 72 -8.43 0.66 -18.47
C GLY A 72 -7.94 1.96 -17.85
N TRP A 73 -7.26 1.84 -16.72
CA TRP A 73 -6.68 2.96 -16.00
C TRP A 73 -5.40 3.43 -16.66
N LEU A 74 -5.36 4.70 -17.05
CA LEU A 74 -4.20 5.32 -17.67
C LEU A 74 -3.55 6.29 -16.68
N PRO A 75 -2.23 6.18 -16.42
CA PRO A 75 -1.52 7.12 -15.57
C PRO A 75 -1.44 8.51 -16.23
N CYS A 76 -1.83 9.54 -15.46
CA CYS A 76 -1.71 10.94 -15.86
C CYS A 76 -0.48 11.57 -15.25
N ALA A 77 0.15 12.49 -15.97
CA ALA A 77 1.30 13.23 -15.47
C ALA A 77 0.85 14.19 -14.35
N LEU A 78 1.29 13.93 -13.11
CA LEU A 78 1.07 14.79 -11.96
C LEU A 78 2.04 15.97 -12.03
N ASP A 79 1.51 17.17 -12.29
CA ASP A 79 2.30 18.38 -12.43
C ASP A 79 2.80 18.87 -11.07
N GLU A 80 1.86 18.97 -10.09
CA GLU A 80 2.11 19.57 -8.80
C GLU A 80 1.20 19.00 -7.71
N VAL A 81 1.74 18.87 -6.50
CA VAL A 81 0.97 18.71 -5.27
C VAL A 81 1.32 19.86 -4.35
N ALA A 82 0.35 20.70 -4.04
CA ALA A 82 0.55 21.93 -3.28
C ALA A 82 -0.34 21.99 -2.05
N ASP A 83 0.24 22.46 -0.96
CA ASP A 83 -0.52 22.92 0.21
C ASP A 83 -1.06 24.33 -0.08
N THR A 84 -2.39 24.48 -0.05
CA THR A 84 -3.07 25.77 -0.28
C THR A 84 -3.33 26.55 1.02
N GLY A 85 -2.87 26.05 2.17
CA GLY A 85 -3.19 26.59 3.49
C GLY A 85 -4.60 26.25 3.98
N ARG A 86 -5.46 25.73 3.11
CA ARG A 86 -6.82 25.24 3.43
C ARG A 86 -7.03 23.80 3.00
N GLY A 87 -6.06 23.21 2.31
CA GLY A 87 -6.17 21.85 1.79
C GLY A 87 -5.00 21.49 0.89
N ILE A 88 -5.03 20.27 0.39
CA ILE A 88 -4.03 19.73 -0.54
C ILE A 88 -4.61 19.75 -1.95
N ARG A 89 -3.94 20.41 -2.86
CA ARG A 89 -4.30 20.48 -4.28
C ARG A 89 -3.41 19.56 -5.11
N PHE A 90 -4.04 18.71 -5.90
CA PHE A 90 -3.42 17.88 -6.92
C PHE A 90 -3.70 18.51 -8.28
N THR A 91 -2.65 18.85 -9.03
CA THR A 91 -2.77 19.41 -10.38
C THR A 91 -2.12 18.47 -11.37
N PHE A 92 -2.85 18.08 -12.40
CA PHE A 92 -2.37 17.19 -13.45
C PHE A 92 -2.93 17.59 -14.82
N THR A 93 -2.27 17.12 -15.86
CA THR A 93 -2.61 17.45 -17.24
C THR A 93 -2.98 16.18 -17.99
N THR A 94 -4.05 16.27 -18.80
CA THR A 94 -4.43 15.30 -19.82
C THR A 94 -4.40 15.98 -21.19
N ASP A 95 -3.99 15.26 -22.22
CA ASP A 95 -3.89 15.75 -23.59
C ASP A 95 -4.29 14.65 -24.60
N ASP A 96 -4.18 14.94 -25.88
CA ASP A 96 -4.53 14.00 -26.95
C ASP A 96 -3.73 12.68 -26.88
N ALA A 97 -2.53 12.69 -26.28
CA ALA A 97 -1.73 11.49 -26.05
C ALA A 97 -2.34 10.60 -24.94
N THR A 98 -3.01 11.21 -23.96
CA THR A 98 -3.75 10.49 -22.92
C THR A 98 -4.96 9.73 -23.50
N GLY A 99 -5.51 10.17 -24.61
CA GLY A 99 -6.69 9.60 -25.24
C GLY A 99 -8.00 10.03 -24.57
N ILE A 100 -9.12 9.54 -25.10
CA ILE A 100 -10.45 9.90 -24.64
C ILE A 100 -10.73 9.29 -23.26
N LEU A 101 -11.16 10.13 -22.32
CA LEU A 101 -11.62 9.68 -21.01
C LEU A 101 -13.06 9.18 -21.10
N SER A 102 -13.30 7.95 -20.63
CA SER A 102 -14.58 7.26 -20.70
C SER A 102 -15.04 6.77 -19.33
N PRO A 103 -16.34 6.54 -19.12
CA PRO A 103 -16.86 5.89 -17.93
C PRO A 103 -16.20 4.53 -17.70
N CYS A 104 -16.10 4.13 -16.44
CA CYS A 104 -15.65 2.79 -16.07
C CYS A 104 -16.67 1.73 -16.49
N THR A 105 -16.16 0.54 -16.86
CA THR A 105 -16.97 -0.65 -17.16
C THR A 105 -16.57 -1.78 -16.21
N ASP A 106 -17.52 -2.68 -15.89
CA ASP A 106 -17.26 -3.80 -14.98
C ASP A 106 -16.17 -4.74 -15.52
N GLU A 107 -16.14 -4.99 -16.82
CA GLU A 107 -15.18 -5.91 -17.45
C GLU A 107 -13.73 -5.42 -17.35
N VAL A 108 -13.52 -4.11 -17.50
CA VAL A 108 -12.17 -3.52 -17.58
C VAL A 108 -11.71 -2.93 -16.23
N HIS A 109 -12.64 -2.31 -15.51
CA HIS A 109 -12.33 -1.53 -14.31
C HIS A 109 -12.79 -2.19 -13.00
N GLY A 110 -13.62 -3.26 -13.11
CA GLY A 110 -14.22 -3.94 -11.96
C GLY A 110 -15.38 -3.16 -11.31
N THR A 111 -15.81 -2.08 -11.94
CA THR A 111 -16.97 -1.26 -11.52
C THR A 111 -17.49 -0.46 -12.69
N ALA A 112 -18.81 -0.32 -12.79
CA ALA A 112 -19.44 0.52 -13.80
C ALA A 112 -19.74 1.92 -13.24
N THR A 113 -19.50 2.96 -14.04
CA THR A 113 -19.81 4.35 -13.69
C THR A 113 -20.54 5.06 -14.80
N GLY A 114 -21.26 6.14 -14.47
CA GLY A 114 -21.99 6.95 -15.47
C GLY A 114 -21.10 7.98 -16.16
N TYR A 115 -19.98 8.34 -15.53
CA TYR A 115 -19.05 9.36 -16.00
C TYR A 115 -17.62 8.91 -15.86
N PRO A 116 -16.65 9.57 -16.56
CA PRO A 116 -15.23 9.31 -16.39
C PRO A 116 -14.78 9.52 -14.94
N CYS A 117 -13.80 8.73 -14.54
CA CYS A 117 -13.26 8.72 -13.21
C CYS A 117 -11.79 9.15 -13.17
N ILE A 118 -11.42 9.82 -12.11
CA ILE A 118 -10.03 10.14 -11.76
C ILE A 118 -9.72 9.47 -10.42
N ARG A 119 -8.60 8.74 -10.36
CA ARG A 119 -8.04 8.17 -9.13
C ARG A 119 -6.81 8.95 -8.70
N ILE A 120 -6.74 9.29 -7.42
CA ILE A 120 -5.56 9.84 -6.77
C ILE A 120 -5.14 8.81 -5.73
N LEU A 121 -4.02 8.15 -5.96
CA LEU A 121 -3.54 7.02 -5.15
C LEU A 121 -2.18 7.34 -4.55
N THR A 122 -1.87 6.75 -3.41
CA THR A 122 -0.51 6.76 -2.85
C THR A 122 0.43 5.93 -3.71
N SER A 123 1.68 6.36 -3.87
CA SER A 123 2.67 5.67 -4.68
C SER A 123 3.21 4.43 -3.99
N LYS A 124 3.44 3.36 -4.75
CA LYS A 124 4.05 2.11 -4.24
C LYS A 124 5.49 2.29 -3.74
N GLY A 125 6.23 3.23 -4.31
CA GLY A 125 7.66 3.41 -4.03
C GLY A 125 7.97 4.44 -2.95
N ASN A 126 7.08 5.41 -2.73
CA ASN A 126 7.30 6.54 -1.84
C ASN A 126 6.00 6.88 -1.10
N TYR A 127 5.69 6.09 -0.07
CA TYR A 127 4.48 6.29 0.73
C TYR A 127 4.58 7.56 1.58
N PRO A 128 3.59 8.49 1.54
CA PRO A 128 3.66 9.78 2.22
C PRO A 128 3.34 9.68 3.72
N LYS A 129 4.21 9.03 4.49
CA LYS A 129 4.05 8.82 5.94
C LYS A 129 3.79 10.11 6.73
N ALA A 130 4.40 11.22 6.31
CA ALA A 130 4.22 12.52 6.96
C ALA A 130 2.80 13.08 6.83
N LEU A 131 2.02 12.61 5.86
CA LEU A 131 0.64 13.04 5.63
C LEU A 131 -0.39 12.11 6.28
N THR A 132 0.04 10.96 6.80
CA THR A 132 -0.85 9.99 7.43
C THR A 132 -1.49 10.59 8.67
N GLY A 133 -2.84 10.69 8.65
CA GLY A 133 -3.61 11.26 9.75
C GLY A 133 -3.39 12.76 10.00
N ALA A 134 -2.45 13.40 9.32
CA ALA A 134 -2.14 14.82 9.50
C ALA A 134 -3.11 15.75 8.76
N TRP A 135 -3.66 15.28 7.65
CA TRP A 135 -4.59 16.04 6.83
C TRP A 135 -5.92 15.32 6.67
N ALA A 136 -6.97 15.99 7.07
CA ALA A 136 -8.33 15.54 6.85
C ALA A 136 -9.09 16.63 6.07
N PHE A 137 -10.02 16.21 5.22
CA PHE A 137 -10.85 17.11 4.42
C PHE A 137 -12.33 16.92 4.76
N ASN A 138 -13.10 17.99 4.58
CA ASN A 138 -14.55 17.99 4.74
C ASN A 138 -15.28 18.50 3.50
N HIS A 139 -14.55 18.99 2.51
CA HIS A 139 -15.11 19.37 1.22
C HIS A 139 -14.05 19.25 0.12
N ILE A 140 -14.51 19.23 -1.13
CA ILE A 140 -13.68 19.08 -2.31
C ILE A 140 -13.99 20.22 -3.28
N GLU A 141 -12.94 20.75 -3.90
CA GLU A 141 -13.03 21.70 -5.01
C GLU A 141 -12.37 21.10 -6.25
N ILE A 142 -13.04 21.26 -7.40
CA ILE A 142 -12.53 20.80 -8.70
C ILE A 142 -12.45 22.01 -9.63
N THR A 143 -11.31 22.19 -10.28
CA THR A 143 -11.09 23.18 -11.32
C THR A 143 -10.65 22.47 -12.59
N VAL A 144 -11.30 22.74 -13.70
CA VAL A 144 -10.93 22.23 -15.02
C VAL A 144 -10.69 23.40 -15.96
N GLU A 145 -9.50 23.45 -16.53
CA GLU A 145 -9.13 24.38 -17.59
C GLU A 145 -8.92 23.60 -18.88
N ALA A 146 -9.77 23.83 -19.87
CA ALA A 146 -9.70 23.20 -21.17
C ALA A 146 -9.11 24.16 -22.20
N ASP A 147 -8.26 23.66 -23.07
CA ASP A 147 -7.67 24.44 -24.17
C ASP A 147 -7.52 23.56 -25.42
N GLY A 148 -7.64 24.20 -26.60
CA GLY A 148 -7.37 23.56 -27.87
C GLY A 148 -8.48 22.70 -28.43
N ILE A 149 -9.74 22.87 -28.02
CA ILE A 149 -10.89 22.18 -28.61
C ILE A 149 -11.16 22.80 -30.00
N ARG A 150 -11.02 22.00 -31.06
CA ARG A 150 -11.18 22.45 -32.44
C ARG A 150 -12.50 22.05 -33.06
N ARG A 151 -13.10 20.95 -32.64
CA ARG A 151 -14.35 20.43 -33.14
C ARG A 151 -15.50 20.90 -32.28
N PHE A 152 -16.16 21.97 -32.67
CA PHE A 152 -17.35 22.50 -32.02
C PHE A 152 -18.35 23.01 -33.02
N ARG A 153 -19.61 23.06 -32.63
CA ARG A 153 -20.68 23.60 -33.50
C ARG A 153 -20.56 25.10 -33.61
N LEU A 154 -20.50 25.62 -34.80
CA LEU A 154 -20.51 27.06 -35.05
C LEU A 154 -21.55 27.36 -36.13
N GLN A 155 -22.32 28.44 -35.93
CA GLN A 155 -23.37 28.87 -36.81
C GLN A 155 -23.35 30.40 -36.92
N ASN A 156 -23.63 30.93 -38.11
CA ASN A 156 -23.92 32.35 -38.34
C ASN A 156 -25.26 32.51 -39.06
N GLU A 157 -25.53 33.71 -39.60
CA GLU A 157 -26.76 34.03 -40.34
C GLU A 157 -26.98 33.15 -41.56
N LEU A 158 -25.93 32.57 -42.15
CA LEU A 158 -25.99 31.70 -43.35
C LEU A 158 -26.22 30.22 -43.00
N GLY A 159 -26.13 29.84 -41.72
CA GLY A 159 -26.30 28.48 -41.27
C GLY A 159 -25.11 27.92 -40.49
N GLU A 160 -25.00 26.60 -40.41
CA GLU A 160 -23.93 25.89 -39.76
C GLU A 160 -22.64 25.96 -40.61
N ILE A 161 -21.52 26.18 -39.94
CA ILE A 161 -20.21 26.39 -40.54
C ILE A 161 -19.26 25.26 -40.17
N ASP A 162 -18.52 24.76 -41.15
CA ASP A 162 -17.43 23.86 -40.94
C ASP A 162 -16.19 24.63 -40.42
N THR A 163 -15.84 24.42 -39.14
CA THR A 163 -14.71 25.09 -38.47
C THR A 163 -13.36 24.56 -38.91
N THR A 164 -13.32 23.50 -39.72
CA THR A 164 -12.08 22.91 -40.22
C THR A 164 -11.51 23.66 -41.44
N GLN A 165 -12.31 24.51 -42.06
CA GLN A 165 -11.91 25.34 -43.20
C GLN A 165 -11.95 26.84 -42.83
N PRO A 166 -11.16 27.71 -43.50
CA PRO A 166 -11.27 29.15 -43.28
C PRO A 166 -12.66 29.67 -43.64
N PHE A 167 -13.26 30.48 -42.78
CA PHE A 167 -14.61 31.01 -42.93
C PHE A 167 -14.79 32.46 -42.46
N MET A 168 -15.83 33.11 -42.97
CA MET A 168 -16.23 34.44 -42.56
C MET A 168 -17.29 34.37 -41.45
N PRO A 169 -16.91 34.67 -40.15
CA PRO A 169 -17.82 34.49 -39.04
C PRO A 169 -19.02 35.46 -39.06
N LEU A 170 -18.84 36.68 -39.57
CA LEU A 170 -19.84 37.71 -39.64
C LEU A 170 -20.56 37.81 -40.98
N GLY A 171 -20.57 36.69 -41.73
CA GLY A 171 -21.20 36.63 -43.04
C GLY A 171 -20.45 37.43 -44.12
N ILE A 172 -21.10 37.59 -45.29
CA ILE A 172 -20.51 38.23 -46.50
C ILE A 172 -20.49 39.77 -46.39
N ALA A 173 -21.45 40.35 -45.70
CA ALA A 173 -21.59 41.82 -45.60
C ALA A 173 -20.89 42.41 -44.37
N GLY A 174 -20.84 41.68 -43.27
CA GLY A 174 -20.26 42.15 -42.02
C GLY A 174 -20.89 43.44 -41.51
N GLU A 175 -22.22 43.52 -41.54
CA GLU A 175 -23.00 44.68 -41.11
C GLU A 175 -23.10 44.74 -39.59
N LYS A 176 -23.47 45.91 -39.03
CA LYS A 176 -23.83 46.02 -37.63
C LYS A 176 -25.03 45.12 -37.34
N GLY A 177 -24.91 44.29 -36.30
CA GLY A 177 -25.89 43.24 -35.96
C GLY A 177 -25.54 41.84 -36.46
N SER A 178 -24.60 41.72 -37.42
CA SER A 178 -24.09 40.39 -37.84
C SER A 178 -23.53 39.63 -36.65
N TRP A 179 -23.85 38.34 -36.61
CA TRP A 179 -23.54 37.50 -35.45
C TRP A 179 -23.00 36.14 -35.86
N PHE A 180 -22.30 35.51 -34.93
CA PHE A 180 -22.06 34.09 -34.91
C PHE A 180 -22.31 33.50 -33.52
N LYS A 181 -22.69 32.23 -33.43
CA LYS A 181 -22.87 31.50 -32.20
C LYS A 181 -22.15 30.17 -32.29
N PHE A 182 -21.70 29.69 -31.16
CA PHE A 182 -21.06 28.39 -31.05
C PHE A 182 -21.47 27.68 -29.76
N GLY A 183 -21.24 26.37 -29.70
CA GLY A 183 -21.48 25.53 -28.54
C GLY A 183 -20.74 24.22 -28.65
N HIS A 184 -20.44 23.59 -27.50
CA HIS A 184 -19.78 22.31 -27.46
C HIS A 184 -20.36 21.45 -26.31
N GLU A 185 -20.45 20.14 -26.51
CA GLU A 185 -21.06 19.23 -25.53
C GLU A 185 -20.41 19.24 -24.17
N GLU A 186 -19.09 19.46 -24.11
CA GLU A 186 -18.37 19.57 -22.83
C GLU A 186 -18.74 20.83 -22.05
N THR A 187 -19.19 21.89 -22.74
CA THR A 187 -19.61 23.14 -22.07
C THR A 187 -21.04 23.07 -21.55
N ASP A 188 -21.79 22.04 -21.99
CA ASP A 188 -23.14 21.84 -21.49
C ASP A 188 -23.11 21.32 -20.05
N CYS A 189 -23.95 21.90 -19.22
CA CYS A 189 -24.11 21.47 -17.83
C CYS A 189 -22.85 21.54 -16.97
N LEU A 190 -21.86 22.36 -17.31
CA LEU A 190 -20.71 22.63 -16.44
C LEU A 190 -20.82 23.96 -15.69
N PRO A 191 -20.30 24.09 -14.49
CA PRO A 191 -20.23 25.35 -13.75
C PRO A 191 -19.10 26.24 -14.30
N LEU A 192 -19.35 26.80 -15.48
CA LEU A 192 -18.39 27.61 -16.23
C LEU A 192 -18.18 28.97 -15.57
N THR A 193 -16.94 29.40 -15.51
CA THR A 193 -16.55 30.77 -15.09
C THR A 193 -16.10 31.60 -16.27
N GLU A 194 -15.50 31.00 -17.28
CA GLU A 194 -15.03 31.67 -18.50
C GLU A 194 -15.10 30.70 -19.68
N VAL A 195 -15.47 31.23 -20.84
CA VAL A 195 -15.29 30.55 -22.13
C VAL A 195 -14.56 31.52 -23.05
N SER A 196 -13.63 31.02 -23.85
CA SER A 196 -12.89 31.85 -24.79
C SER A 196 -12.77 31.17 -26.15
N LEU A 197 -13.01 31.96 -27.18
CA LEU A 197 -12.75 31.54 -28.55
C LEU A 197 -11.40 32.13 -28.98
N HIS A 198 -10.43 31.30 -29.23
CA HIS A 198 -9.13 31.68 -29.78
C HIS A 198 -9.24 31.64 -31.31
N ILE A 199 -8.68 32.63 -31.97
CA ILE A 199 -8.82 32.85 -33.40
C ILE A 199 -7.45 33.13 -33.99
N ARG A 200 -7.13 32.46 -35.12
CA ARG A 200 -6.08 32.91 -36.02
C ARG A 200 -6.78 33.47 -37.25
N TRP A 201 -6.49 34.74 -37.55
CA TRP A 201 -7.08 35.46 -38.67
C TRP A 201 -6.39 35.07 -39.98
N ASP A 202 -7.15 34.85 -41.05
CA ASP A 202 -6.65 34.63 -42.42
C ASP A 202 -6.47 35.94 -43.18
N LYS A 203 -7.49 36.79 -43.17
CA LYS A 203 -7.53 38.02 -43.96
C LYS A 203 -7.60 39.23 -43.04
N LEU A 204 -6.51 39.97 -42.96
CA LEU A 204 -6.42 41.22 -42.25
C LEU A 204 -5.89 42.33 -43.18
N PRO A 205 -6.18 43.63 -42.90
CA PRO A 205 -5.63 44.74 -43.68
C PRO A 205 -4.12 44.70 -43.75
N GLN A 206 -3.56 44.79 -44.96
CA GLN A 206 -2.14 44.84 -45.20
C GLN A 206 -1.54 46.25 -45.15
N THR A 207 -2.36 47.28 -44.80
CA THR A 207 -1.92 48.65 -44.69
C THR A 207 -1.08 48.88 -43.42
N PRO A 208 -0.11 49.83 -43.43
CA PRO A 208 0.72 50.09 -42.24
C PRO A 208 -0.10 50.42 -40.99
N ASP A 209 -1.24 51.10 -41.15
CA ASP A 209 -2.13 51.57 -40.09
C ASP A 209 -3.35 50.64 -39.90
N GLY A 210 -3.28 49.38 -40.36
CA GLY A 210 -4.39 48.41 -40.27
C GLY A 210 -5.68 48.93 -40.93
N TYR A 211 -6.79 48.81 -40.21
CA TYR A 211 -8.09 49.30 -40.72
C TYR A 211 -8.14 50.82 -40.93
N ALA A 212 -7.39 51.63 -40.17
CA ALA A 212 -7.31 53.07 -40.39
C ALA A 212 -6.82 53.41 -41.80
N GLY A 213 -5.90 52.64 -42.36
CA GLY A 213 -5.43 52.82 -43.75
C GLY A 213 -6.47 52.43 -44.82
N ILE A 214 -7.40 51.54 -44.53
CA ILE A 214 -8.53 51.18 -45.43
C ILE A 214 -9.54 52.35 -45.49
N TYR A 215 -9.94 52.88 -44.32
CA TYR A 215 -11.03 53.86 -44.19
C TYR A 215 -10.56 55.29 -44.28
N ARG A 216 -9.30 55.56 -44.68
CA ARG A 216 -8.74 56.91 -44.80
C ARG A 216 -9.59 57.85 -45.70
N HIS A 217 -10.19 57.33 -46.75
CA HIS A 217 -10.96 58.04 -47.75
C HIS A 217 -12.49 57.90 -47.65
N TYR A 218 -12.96 57.36 -46.47
CA TYR A 218 -14.37 57.26 -46.16
C TYR A 218 -14.79 58.54 -45.42
N GLU A 219 -15.44 59.49 -46.13
CA GLU A 219 -15.85 60.76 -45.55
C GLU A 219 -16.85 60.54 -44.39
N GLY A 220 -16.55 61.05 -43.21
CA GLY A 220 -17.40 60.90 -42.01
C GLY A 220 -17.16 59.62 -41.22
N ASN A 221 -16.45 58.64 -41.77
CA ASN A 221 -16.27 57.32 -41.16
C ASN A 221 -14.79 56.94 -41.04
N ARG A 222 -14.04 57.65 -40.15
CA ARG A 222 -12.64 57.33 -39.84
C ARG A 222 -12.56 56.16 -38.85
N LEU A 223 -12.60 54.96 -39.37
CA LEU A 223 -12.58 53.75 -38.58
C LEU A 223 -11.12 53.31 -38.32
N THR A 224 -10.86 52.84 -37.11
CA THR A 224 -9.59 52.23 -36.65
C THR A 224 -9.81 50.80 -36.25
N ASN A 225 -8.75 50.08 -35.94
CA ASN A 225 -8.85 48.70 -35.45
C ASN A 225 -9.75 48.62 -34.19
N ALA A 226 -9.67 49.61 -33.29
CA ALA A 226 -10.45 49.68 -32.05
C ALA A 226 -11.94 50.01 -32.27
N SER A 227 -12.33 50.49 -33.49
CA SER A 227 -13.72 50.82 -33.80
C SER A 227 -14.62 49.58 -33.88
N PHE A 228 -14.02 48.44 -34.17
CA PHE A 228 -14.77 47.18 -34.28
C PHE A 228 -14.95 46.54 -32.93
N ARG A 229 -16.19 46.51 -32.43
CA ARG A 229 -16.54 45.95 -31.12
C ARG A 229 -17.67 44.92 -31.28
N ILE A 230 -17.56 43.87 -30.48
CA ILE A 230 -18.54 42.79 -30.41
C ILE A 230 -19.18 42.72 -29.03
N ALA A 231 -20.47 42.49 -28.99
CA ALA A 231 -21.19 42.17 -27.77
C ALA A 231 -21.24 40.63 -27.64
N THR A 232 -20.88 40.15 -26.48
CA THR A 232 -20.89 38.71 -26.15
C THR A 232 -22.05 38.38 -25.22
N SER A 233 -22.75 37.31 -25.50
CA SER A 233 -23.88 36.79 -24.70
C SER A 233 -23.90 35.29 -24.70
N TYR A 234 -24.54 34.71 -23.69
CA TYR A 234 -24.81 33.29 -23.60
C TYR A 234 -26.33 33.04 -23.51
N ARG A 235 -26.76 31.89 -23.96
CA ARG A 235 -28.17 31.50 -23.95
C ARG A 235 -28.51 30.73 -22.71
N THR A 236 -29.52 31.15 -21.98
CA THR A 236 -30.25 30.34 -21.00
C THR A 236 -31.44 29.65 -21.62
N ALA A 237 -32.25 28.91 -20.86
CA ALA A 237 -33.48 28.29 -21.35
C ALA A 237 -34.45 29.34 -21.90
N GLU A 238 -34.47 30.54 -21.38
CA GLU A 238 -35.44 31.58 -21.69
C GLU A 238 -34.87 32.66 -22.60
N ASP A 239 -33.66 33.20 -22.33
CA ASP A 239 -33.16 34.40 -23.01
C ASP A 239 -31.63 34.39 -23.25
N TRP A 240 -31.17 35.40 -24.01
CA TRP A 240 -29.77 35.72 -24.19
C TRP A 240 -29.32 36.74 -23.14
N ILE A 241 -28.36 36.34 -22.27
CA ILE A 241 -27.81 37.14 -21.20
C ILE A 241 -26.44 37.68 -21.66
N ALA A 242 -26.23 39.01 -21.46
CA ALA A 242 -24.94 39.64 -21.78
C ALA A 242 -23.81 39.16 -20.84
N CYS A 243 -22.65 38.87 -21.41
CA CYS A 243 -21.46 38.51 -20.65
C CYS A 243 -20.81 39.72 -19.99
N GLY A 244 -20.06 39.46 -18.91
CA GLY A 244 -19.22 40.49 -18.27
C GLY A 244 -18.17 41.06 -19.24
N GLY A 245 -17.89 42.37 -19.17
CA GLY A 245 -16.92 43.03 -20.04
C GLY A 245 -17.40 43.22 -21.50
N SER A 246 -18.65 42.96 -21.81
CA SER A 246 -19.28 43.25 -23.12
C SER A 246 -19.75 44.72 -23.21
N PRO A 247 -19.59 45.42 -24.38
CA PRO A 247 -18.91 44.97 -25.59
C PRO A 247 -17.36 45.06 -25.50
N GLN A 248 -16.66 44.14 -26.16
CA GLN A 248 -15.20 44.06 -26.21
C GLN A 248 -14.66 44.34 -27.63
N PRO A 249 -13.36 44.76 -27.80
CA PRO A 249 -12.76 44.89 -29.10
C PRO A 249 -12.74 43.53 -29.85
N LEU A 250 -13.03 43.58 -31.17
CA LEU A 250 -12.93 42.41 -32.02
C LEU A 250 -11.47 42.02 -32.31
N PHE A 251 -10.62 43.03 -32.49
CA PHE A 251 -9.21 42.85 -32.82
C PHE A 251 -8.33 43.27 -31.62
N ARG A 252 -7.31 42.45 -31.37
CA ARG A 252 -6.16 42.88 -30.56
C ARG A 252 -5.24 43.66 -31.46
N GLU A 253 -4.64 44.74 -30.95
CA GLU A 253 -3.74 45.58 -31.69
C GLU A 253 -2.29 45.30 -31.27
N GLU A 254 -1.42 45.14 -32.29
CA GLU A 254 0.02 45.03 -32.17
C GLU A 254 0.68 45.96 -33.22
N ASP A 255 1.52 46.85 -32.78
CA ASP A 255 2.23 47.85 -33.63
C ASP A 255 1.31 48.63 -34.61
N GLY A 256 0.12 49.00 -34.12
CA GLY A 256 -0.88 49.78 -34.91
C GLY A 256 -1.68 48.94 -35.91
N LYS A 257 -1.47 47.62 -35.98
CA LYS A 257 -2.18 46.67 -36.82
C LYS A 257 -3.01 45.70 -36.02
N PRO A 258 -4.06 45.10 -36.60
CA PRO A 258 -4.71 43.94 -35.97
C PRO A 258 -3.73 42.78 -35.83
N ALA A 259 -3.59 42.22 -34.65
CA ALA A 259 -2.77 41.04 -34.39
C ALA A 259 -3.30 39.85 -35.14
N GLU A 260 -2.42 38.97 -35.64
CA GLU A 260 -2.78 37.72 -36.33
C GLU A 260 -3.58 36.78 -35.45
N LYS A 261 -3.33 36.82 -34.12
CA LYS A 261 -4.08 36.02 -33.14
C LYS A 261 -5.02 36.89 -32.32
N GLY A 262 -6.29 36.44 -32.28
CA GLY A 262 -7.34 37.09 -31.51
C GLY A 262 -7.91 36.18 -30.43
N ARG A 263 -8.58 36.76 -29.45
CA ARG A 263 -9.31 36.05 -28.41
C ARG A 263 -10.59 36.76 -28.07
N ILE A 264 -11.73 36.08 -28.16
CA ILE A 264 -13.03 36.58 -27.74
C ILE A 264 -13.40 35.89 -26.43
N ARG A 265 -13.65 36.71 -25.38
CA ARG A 265 -13.93 36.19 -24.04
C ARG A 265 -15.42 36.27 -23.72
N PHE A 266 -15.91 35.26 -23.04
CA PHE A 266 -17.25 35.17 -22.48
C PHE A 266 -17.08 34.93 -20.98
N THR A 267 -17.27 35.99 -20.18
CA THR A 267 -17.14 35.94 -18.72
C THR A 267 -18.52 36.06 -18.10
N PHE A 268 -18.77 35.28 -17.04
CA PHE A 268 -20.06 35.19 -16.41
C PHE A 268 -19.99 35.89 -15.03
N LYS A 269 -21.05 36.62 -14.64
CA LYS A 269 -21.12 37.26 -13.32
C LYS A 269 -21.24 36.21 -12.21
N ASP A 270 -22.03 35.19 -12.48
CA ASP A 270 -22.22 34.05 -11.60
C ASP A 270 -21.81 32.78 -12.34
N ARG A 271 -21.47 31.74 -11.62
CA ARG A 271 -21.24 30.42 -12.26
C ARG A 271 -22.50 29.98 -12.97
N LEU A 272 -22.37 29.52 -14.20
CA LEU A 272 -23.51 29.02 -14.93
C LEU A 272 -24.03 27.75 -14.25
N ALA A 273 -25.32 27.69 -13.98
CA ALA A 273 -25.95 26.53 -13.37
C ALA A 273 -25.98 25.31 -14.31
N ASP A 274 -26.08 24.14 -13.75
CA ASP A 274 -26.05 22.83 -14.43
C ASP A 274 -27.29 22.52 -15.31
N THR A 275 -28.33 23.35 -15.25
CA THR A 275 -29.65 23.04 -15.82
C THR A 275 -29.77 23.22 -17.33
N ASP A 276 -28.81 23.90 -17.97
CA ASP A 276 -28.92 24.29 -19.39
C ASP A 276 -28.23 23.31 -20.32
N ARG A 277 -29.00 22.40 -20.93
CA ARG A 277 -28.53 21.58 -22.05
C ARG A 277 -28.52 22.38 -23.36
N GLY A 278 -27.48 22.16 -24.17
CA GLY A 278 -27.34 22.83 -25.47
C GLY A 278 -26.95 24.31 -25.36
N ARG A 279 -26.08 24.63 -24.39
CA ARG A 279 -25.55 26.00 -24.24
C ARG A 279 -24.96 26.54 -25.53
N SER A 280 -25.25 27.81 -25.78
CA SER A 280 -24.71 28.52 -26.93
C SER A 280 -24.16 29.87 -26.49
N PHE A 281 -23.04 30.25 -27.08
CA PHE A 281 -22.37 31.51 -26.86
C PHE A 281 -22.44 32.29 -28.15
N ARG A 282 -22.87 33.58 -28.11
CA ARG A 282 -23.09 34.43 -29.28
C ARG A 282 -22.25 35.70 -29.21
N ALA A 283 -21.61 36.02 -30.33
CA ALA A 283 -20.91 37.28 -30.53
C ALA A 283 -21.64 38.06 -31.65
N VAL A 284 -21.95 39.33 -31.36
CA VAL A 284 -22.70 40.24 -32.28
C VAL A 284 -21.84 41.47 -32.52
N LEU A 285 -21.67 41.87 -33.77
CA LEU A 285 -21.01 43.11 -34.14
C LEU A 285 -21.88 44.32 -33.76
N VAL A 286 -21.47 45.14 -32.83
CA VAL A 286 -22.25 46.27 -32.31
C VAL A 286 -21.69 47.64 -32.73
N SER A 287 -20.47 47.70 -33.18
CA SER A 287 -19.78 48.89 -33.65
C SER A 287 -18.75 48.48 -34.70
N PRO A 288 -18.51 49.36 -35.72
CA PRO A 288 -19.12 50.66 -36.01
C PRO A 288 -20.51 50.57 -36.64
N GLU A 289 -21.23 51.72 -36.80
CA GLU A 289 -22.59 51.76 -37.35
C GLU A 289 -22.70 51.19 -38.75
N ILE A 290 -21.69 51.45 -39.60
CA ILE A 290 -21.63 50.92 -40.98
C ILE A 290 -21.09 49.48 -41.06
N GLY A 291 -20.90 48.80 -39.92
CA GLY A 291 -20.21 47.52 -39.89
C GLY A 291 -18.82 47.58 -40.53
N PHE A 292 -18.50 46.64 -41.42
CA PHE A 292 -17.28 46.69 -42.25
C PHE A 292 -17.45 47.59 -43.51
N GLY A 293 -18.63 48.25 -43.68
CA GLY A 293 -18.85 49.25 -44.70
C GLY A 293 -18.83 48.75 -46.14
N MET A 294 -19.24 47.54 -46.38
CA MET A 294 -19.30 46.97 -47.75
C MET A 294 -20.34 47.68 -48.62
N GLU A 295 -21.50 48.03 -48.05
CA GLU A 295 -22.51 48.84 -48.75
C GLU A 295 -22.04 50.27 -48.96
N GLU A 296 -21.45 50.89 -47.95
CA GLU A 296 -20.83 52.21 -48.01
C GLU A 296 -19.75 52.27 -49.10
N TYR A 297 -18.90 51.26 -49.21
CA TYR A 297 -17.91 51.13 -50.26
C TYR A 297 -18.51 51.20 -51.65
N ARG A 298 -19.55 50.38 -51.87
CA ARG A 298 -20.22 50.38 -53.21
C ARG A 298 -20.73 51.75 -53.57
N ARG A 299 -21.35 52.43 -52.64
CA ARG A 299 -21.85 53.81 -52.86
C ARG A 299 -20.73 54.79 -53.13
N LEU A 300 -19.72 54.87 -52.29
CA LEU A 300 -18.59 55.75 -52.41
C LEU A 300 -17.73 55.45 -53.66
N PHE A 301 -17.54 54.21 -53.99
CA PHE A 301 -16.83 53.82 -55.20
C PHE A 301 -17.54 54.34 -56.46
N ALA A 302 -18.84 54.12 -56.57
CA ALA A 302 -19.63 54.58 -57.69
C ALA A 302 -19.62 56.11 -57.79
N GLU A 303 -19.73 56.82 -56.70
CA GLU A 303 -19.66 58.29 -56.61
C GLU A 303 -18.29 58.83 -57.04
N VAL A 304 -17.20 58.28 -56.53
CA VAL A 304 -15.83 58.68 -56.86
C VAL A 304 -15.49 58.36 -58.31
N MET A 305 -15.90 57.24 -58.84
CA MET A 305 -15.70 56.87 -60.25
C MET A 305 -16.49 57.78 -61.16
N SER A 306 -17.75 58.16 -60.84
CA SER A 306 -18.54 59.13 -61.59
C SER A 306 -17.93 60.51 -61.54
N TRP A 307 -17.42 60.94 -60.39
CA TRP A 307 -16.69 62.24 -60.23
C TRP A 307 -15.42 62.23 -61.06
N ASN A 308 -14.59 61.20 -60.99
CA ASN A 308 -13.31 61.11 -61.71
C ASN A 308 -13.51 61.07 -63.24
N GLY A 309 -14.61 60.50 -63.71
CA GLY A 309 -14.95 60.51 -65.13
C GLY A 309 -15.40 61.89 -65.67
N ARG A 310 -15.84 62.78 -64.77
CA ARG A 310 -16.34 64.13 -65.14
C ARG A 310 -15.38 65.31 -64.88
N ASN A 311 -14.38 65.07 -64.00
CA ASN A 311 -13.51 66.13 -63.51
C ASN A 311 -12.03 65.84 -63.77
N LYS A 312 -11.24 66.88 -64.15
CA LYS A 312 -9.78 66.76 -64.30
C LYS A 312 -9.04 66.52 -63.00
N LYS A 313 -9.57 67.01 -61.86
CA LYS A 313 -9.01 66.75 -60.54
C LYS A 313 -9.59 65.42 -59.99
N GLN A 314 -8.80 64.40 -60.05
CA GLN A 314 -9.22 63.07 -59.57
C GLN A 314 -9.27 63.03 -58.05
N ARG A 315 -10.27 62.33 -57.53
CA ARG A 315 -10.36 61.89 -56.15
C ARG A 315 -9.75 60.51 -56.02
N GLU A 316 -9.11 60.26 -54.88
CA GLU A 316 -8.55 58.94 -54.59
C GLU A 316 -9.68 57.92 -54.43
N VAL A 317 -9.52 56.75 -55.06
CA VAL A 317 -10.54 55.70 -55.01
C VAL A 317 -10.54 55.03 -53.65
N PRO A 318 -11.71 54.92 -53.00
CA PRO A 318 -11.77 54.25 -51.71
C PRO A 318 -11.32 52.80 -51.84
N ARG A 319 -10.56 52.34 -50.81
CA ARG A 319 -10.12 50.96 -50.75
C ARG A 319 -11.29 50.05 -50.36
N GLN A 320 -11.37 48.88 -50.94
CA GLN A 320 -12.36 47.89 -50.56
C GLN A 320 -12.18 47.43 -49.11
N PRO A 321 -13.23 47.36 -48.28
CA PRO A 321 -13.15 46.82 -46.94
C PRO A 321 -12.69 45.38 -46.93
N VAL A 322 -11.86 45.07 -45.96
CA VAL A 322 -11.40 43.73 -45.72
C VAL A 322 -12.25 43.10 -44.62
N LEU A 323 -13.04 42.08 -44.98
CA LEU A 323 -13.79 41.30 -44.02
C LEU A 323 -12.86 40.28 -43.37
N PRO A 324 -12.85 40.21 -42.03
CA PRO A 324 -11.98 39.24 -41.34
C PRO A 324 -12.46 37.83 -41.55
N CYS A 325 -11.50 36.94 -41.79
CA CYS A 325 -11.73 35.52 -41.96
C CYS A 325 -11.05 34.76 -40.85
N PHE A 326 -11.70 33.80 -40.27
CA PHE A 326 -11.08 32.85 -39.32
C PHE A 326 -10.33 31.81 -40.13
N ALA A 327 -9.00 31.70 -39.94
CA ALA A 327 -8.21 30.63 -40.54
C ALA A 327 -8.27 29.37 -39.68
N GLU A 328 -8.11 29.56 -38.36
CA GLU A 328 -8.21 28.49 -37.37
C GLU A 328 -8.92 29.01 -36.12
N THR A 329 -9.71 28.14 -35.52
CA THR A 329 -10.38 28.46 -34.26
C THR A 329 -10.19 27.32 -33.26
N SER A 330 -10.04 27.69 -32.01
CA SER A 330 -10.11 26.75 -30.90
C SER A 330 -10.88 27.33 -29.72
N LEU A 331 -11.57 26.45 -29.00
CA LEU A 331 -12.32 26.80 -27.82
C LEU A 331 -11.49 26.48 -26.58
N SER A 332 -11.51 27.36 -25.58
CA SER A 332 -11.05 27.10 -24.23
C SER A 332 -12.13 27.47 -23.23
N TYR A 333 -12.17 26.75 -22.11
CA TYR A 333 -13.08 27.10 -21.02
C TYR A 333 -12.45 26.84 -19.65
N ARG A 334 -13.01 27.49 -18.64
CA ARG A 334 -12.72 27.24 -17.24
C ARG A 334 -14.01 26.92 -16.49
N ALA A 335 -14.01 25.79 -15.78
CA ALA A 335 -15.08 25.34 -14.92
C ALA A 335 -14.57 25.14 -13.51
N THR A 336 -15.35 25.54 -12.50
CA THR A 336 -15.01 25.34 -11.08
C THR A 336 -16.22 24.82 -10.34
N TRP A 337 -16.01 23.80 -9.54
CA TRP A 337 -17.05 23.16 -8.73
C TRP A 337 -16.58 23.04 -7.27
N SER A 338 -17.51 23.13 -6.33
CA SER A 338 -17.27 22.92 -4.90
C SER A 338 -18.38 22.07 -4.31
N SER A 339 -18.05 21.10 -3.48
CA SER A 339 -19.04 20.25 -2.80
C SER A 339 -19.92 20.97 -1.79
N ARG A 340 -19.61 22.25 -1.49
CA ARG A 340 -20.42 23.11 -0.62
C ARG A 340 -21.51 23.89 -1.35
N GLU A 341 -21.40 23.98 -2.65
CA GLU A 341 -22.33 24.72 -3.47
C GLU A 341 -23.29 23.76 -4.15
N ASP A 342 -24.58 24.01 -4.04
CA ASP A 342 -25.59 23.26 -4.77
C ASP A 342 -25.58 23.74 -6.23
N SER A 343 -24.73 23.12 -7.05
CA SER A 343 -24.60 23.42 -8.47
C SER A 343 -25.43 22.51 -9.35
N GLY A 344 -26.12 21.52 -8.78
CA GLY A 344 -26.82 20.47 -9.52
C GLY A 344 -25.90 19.47 -10.24
N LEU A 345 -24.57 19.65 -10.19
CA LEU A 345 -23.59 18.74 -10.77
C LEU A 345 -23.27 17.61 -9.79
N GLU A 346 -23.57 16.39 -10.19
CA GLU A 346 -23.24 15.21 -9.39
C GLU A 346 -21.74 14.88 -9.49
N VAL A 347 -21.07 14.88 -8.35
CA VAL A 347 -19.70 14.36 -8.17
C VAL A 347 -19.78 13.26 -7.13
N LYS A 348 -19.41 12.04 -7.54
CA LYS A 348 -19.35 10.90 -6.61
C LYS A 348 -17.93 10.68 -6.15
N LEU A 349 -17.78 10.57 -4.84
CA LEU A 349 -16.53 10.25 -4.19
C LEU A 349 -16.55 8.80 -3.73
N SER A 350 -15.48 8.08 -3.97
CA SER A 350 -15.30 6.72 -3.50
C SER A 350 -13.89 6.53 -2.98
N ARG A 351 -13.73 5.71 -1.96
CA ARG A 351 -12.44 5.30 -1.46
C ARG A 351 -11.93 4.11 -2.24
N VAL A 352 -10.64 4.14 -2.57
CA VAL A 352 -9.94 2.99 -3.15
C VAL A 352 -9.14 2.32 -2.04
N THR A 353 -9.53 1.09 -1.69
CA THR A 353 -8.86 0.31 -0.65
C THR A 353 -7.49 -0.19 -1.13
N PRO A 354 -6.60 -0.62 -0.23
CA PRO A 354 -5.27 -1.13 -0.59
C PRO A 354 -5.25 -2.29 -1.59
N LEU A 355 -6.33 -3.04 -1.71
CA LEU A 355 -6.46 -4.16 -2.66
C LEU A 355 -7.28 -3.80 -3.91
N GLY A 356 -7.66 -2.51 -4.06
CA GLY A 356 -8.29 -1.97 -5.24
C GLY A 356 -9.82 -1.99 -5.23
N ASP A 357 -10.47 -2.43 -4.15
CA ASP A 357 -11.92 -2.34 -4.03
C ASP A 357 -12.35 -0.89 -3.85
N ILE A 358 -13.56 -0.59 -4.33
CA ILE A 358 -14.13 0.74 -4.31
C ILE A 358 -15.27 0.78 -3.31
N SER A 359 -15.13 1.62 -2.28
CA SER A 359 -16.18 1.87 -1.30
C SER A 359 -16.77 3.26 -1.54
N PRO A 360 -18.07 3.37 -1.88
CA PRO A 360 -18.74 4.66 -2.03
C PRO A 360 -18.65 5.46 -0.73
N CYS A 361 -18.28 6.73 -0.86
CA CYS A 361 -18.17 7.66 0.26
C CYS A 361 -19.15 8.81 0.02
N ARG A 362 -19.97 9.15 1.01
CA ARG A 362 -20.73 10.39 0.94
C ARG A 362 -19.77 11.55 1.10
N LEU A 363 -19.96 12.60 0.30
CA LEU A 363 -19.21 13.82 0.50
C LEU A 363 -19.42 14.30 1.93
N PRO A 364 -18.37 14.57 2.69
CA PRO A 364 -18.50 14.99 4.07
C PRO A 364 -19.38 16.22 4.17
N VAL A 365 -20.39 16.15 4.99
CA VAL A 365 -21.17 17.29 5.42
C VAL A 365 -20.42 17.97 6.57
N SER A 366 -20.58 19.26 6.80
CA SER A 366 -19.87 20.02 7.83
C SER A 366 -19.86 19.29 9.18
N GLY A 367 -18.66 18.91 9.65
CA GLY A 367 -18.46 18.19 10.92
C GLY A 367 -17.75 16.83 10.80
N GLU A 368 -17.80 16.15 9.66
CA GLU A 368 -17.07 14.90 9.45
C GLU A 368 -15.79 15.17 8.64
N ASN A 369 -14.66 14.71 9.15
CA ASN A 369 -13.37 14.85 8.50
C ASN A 369 -12.87 13.49 7.99
N CYS A 370 -12.54 13.42 6.68
CA CYS A 370 -11.94 12.25 6.06
C CYS A 370 -10.44 12.43 5.87
N PRO A 371 -9.59 11.45 6.20
CA PRO A 371 -8.16 11.57 5.96
C PRO A 371 -7.85 11.57 4.46
N VAL A 372 -7.01 12.50 4.00
CA VAL A 372 -6.53 12.53 2.59
C VAL A 372 -5.67 11.32 2.30
N VAL A 373 -4.81 10.95 3.25
CA VAL A 373 -3.95 9.77 3.19
C VAL A 373 -4.26 8.88 4.39
N GLU A 374 -4.66 7.65 4.12
CA GLU A 374 -4.92 6.66 5.16
C GLU A 374 -3.62 6.12 5.76
N ASP A 375 -3.70 5.61 6.97
CA ASP A 375 -2.62 4.85 7.58
C ASP A 375 -2.57 3.42 7.03
N THR A 376 -2.10 3.30 5.80
CA THR A 376 -1.84 2.01 5.14
C THR A 376 -0.37 1.63 5.15
N GLY A 377 0.51 2.56 5.56
CA GLY A 377 1.96 2.38 5.55
C GLY A 377 2.52 1.67 6.78
N SER A 378 1.67 1.22 7.69
CA SER A 378 2.07 0.44 8.85
C SER A 378 2.38 -1.01 8.45
N ASP A 379 3.53 -1.51 8.91
CA ASP A 379 3.91 -2.93 8.82
C ASP A 379 3.08 -3.84 9.74
N ARG A 380 2.08 -3.26 10.41
CA ARG A 380 1.18 -3.91 11.36
C ARG A 380 -0.23 -4.16 10.83
N ASN A 381 -0.48 -3.86 9.55
CA ASN A 381 -1.78 -4.04 8.92
C ASN A 381 -1.78 -5.23 7.95
N LEU A 382 -2.76 -6.10 8.09
CA LEU A 382 -3.04 -7.20 7.16
C LEU A 382 -4.35 -6.90 6.44
N TYR A 383 -4.32 -6.86 5.11
CA TYR A 383 -5.51 -6.65 4.29
C TYR A 383 -5.97 -7.96 3.67
N ILE A 384 -7.24 -8.30 3.86
CA ILE A 384 -7.85 -9.51 3.31
C ILE A 384 -9.04 -9.11 2.43
N ARG A 385 -8.96 -9.47 1.15
CA ARG A 385 -10.02 -9.23 0.19
C ARG A 385 -10.90 -10.45 0.05
N PHE A 386 -12.21 -10.25 0.17
CA PHE A 386 -13.24 -11.24 -0.04
C PHE A 386 -13.94 -10.99 -1.38
N ALA A 387 -14.26 -12.07 -2.10
CA ALA A 387 -14.91 -11.96 -3.41
C ALA A 387 -16.40 -11.57 -3.34
N GLY A 388 -16.95 -11.51 -2.13
CA GLY A 388 -18.34 -11.23 -1.86
C GLY A 388 -19.10 -12.44 -1.34
N PHE A 389 -20.18 -12.20 -0.59
CA PHE A 389 -21.05 -13.21 0.01
C PHE A 389 -22.49 -13.07 -0.49
N ARG A 390 -23.19 -14.19 -0.65
CA ARG A 390 -24.54 -14.16 -1.18
C ARG A 390 -25.65 -14.07 -0.12
N SER A 391 -25.40 -14.52 1.11
CA SER A 391 -26.50 -14.68 2.06
C SER A 391 -26.21 -14.46 3.53
N ASP A 392 -25.00 -14.61 4.02
CA ASP A 392 -24.70 -14.54 5.45
C ASP A 392 -23.59 -13.54 5.72
N ARG A 393 -23.78 -12.68 6.75
CA ARG A 393 -22.79 -11.69 7.18
C ARG A 393 -21.81 -12.26 8.20
N ARG A 394 -22.02 -13.51 8.64
CA ARG A 394 -21.15 -14.19 9.59
C ARG A 394 -20.00 -14.86 8.87
N ILE A 395 -18.79 -14.43 9.17
CA ILE A 395 -17.55 -15.03 8.66
C ILE A 395 -16.99 -15.92 9.76
N ARG A 396 -16.75 -17.18 9.41
CA ARG A 396 -15.95 -18.11 10.20
C ARG A 396 -14.77 -18.57 9.36
N MET A 397 -13.57 -18.28 9.81
CA MET A 397 -12.34 -18.71 9.17
C MET A 397 -11.42 -19.42 10.17
N TYR A 398 -10.63 -20.34 9.67
CA TYR A 398 -9.57 -21.02 10.41
C TYR A 398 -8.23 -20.60 9.82
N ALA A 399 -7.35 -20.06 10.66
CA ALA A 399 -5.99 -19.71 10.29
C ALA A 399 -5.06 -20.90 10.57
N ASP A 400 -4.45 -21.42 9.52
CA ASP A 400 -3.37 -22.42 9.59
C ASP A 400 -2.03 -21.69 9.51
N LEU A 401 -1.27 -21.72 10.61
CA LEU A 401 -0.06 -20.96 10.82
C LEU A 401 1.14 -21.91 10.93
N ALA A 402 2.30 -21.46 10.51
CA ALA A 402 3.53 -22.23 10.57
C ALA A 402 4.67 -21.39 11.17
N PHE A 403 5.57 -22.07 11.88
CA PHE A 403 6.82 -21.49 12.31
C PHE A 403 7.80 -21.40 11.14
N LEU A 404 8.30 -20.19 10.85
CA LEU A 404 9.41 -20.05 9.94
C LEU A 404 10.72 -20.03 10.72
N ARG A 405 11.75 -20.65 10.15
CA ARG A 405 13.12 -20.67 10.68
C ARG A 405 13.66 -19.29 11.08
N LYS A 406 13.15 -18.25 10.45
CA LYS A 406 13.53 -16.84 10.72
C LYS A 406 12.92 -16.27 12.01
N ASN A 407 11.80 -16.84 12.48
CA ASN A 407 11.14 -16.35 13.71
C ASN A 407 11.88 -16.76 14.98
N ILE A 408 12.81 -17.74 14.87
CA ILE A 408 13.60 -18.26 16.00
C ILE A 408 14.93 -17.55 16.12
N VAL A 409 15.41 -16.92 15.05
CA VAL A 409 16.67 -16.16 14.98
C VAL A 409 16.43 -14.65 15.19
N ALA A 410 15.29 -14.28 15.76
CA ALA A 410 15.10 -12.92 16.21
C ALA A 410 15.93 -12.71 17.47
N ASP A 411 16.90 -11.87 17.34
CA ASP A 411 17.71 -11.21 18.35
C ASP A 411 18.63 -12.07 19.22
N GLU A 412 19.88 -12.09 18.79
CA GLU A 412 21.03 -12.39 19.65
C GLU A 412 21.13 -11.47 20.91
N ASN A 413 20.19 -10.53 21.09
CA ASN A 413 20.15 -9.55 22.17
C ASN A 413 18.84 -9.49 22.97
N SER A 414 17.82 -10.26 22.64
CA SER A 414 16.62 -10.32 23.48
C SER A 414 16.80 -11.38 24.57
N GLY A 415 17.50 -10.99 25.60
CA GLY A 415 17.35 -11.65 26.88
C GLY A 415 15.87 -11.62 27.26
N ALA A 416 15.31 -12.81 27.55
CA ALA A 416 14.02 -13.03 28.17
C ALA A 416 12.84 -12.28 27.52
N GLN A 417 12.11 -12.92 26.64
CA GLN A 417 10.70 -12.62 26.39
C GLN A 417 9.87 -12.96 27.65
N GLU A 418 10.26 -12.41 28.79
CA GLU A 418 9.48 -12.52 30.01
C GLU A 418 8.35 -11.51 29.94
N ASN A 419 7.11 -12.00 29.86
CA ASN A 419 5.87 -11.23 29.98
C ASN A 419 5.53 -10.20 28.88
N THR A 420 5.94 -10.41 27.66
CA THR A 420 5.36 -9.60 26.58
C THR A 420 3.93 -10.09 26.33
N PRO A 421 2.90 -9.23 26.47
CA PRO A 421 1.52 -9.63 26.19
C PRO A 421 1.38 -10.10 24.76
N PHE A 422 0.48 -11.05 24.52
CA PHE A 422 0.15 -11.47 23.17
C PHE A 422 -0.32 -10.30 22.33
N PRO A 423 0.01 -10.29 21.04
CA PRO A 423 -0.53 -9.30 20.15
C PRO A 423 -2.05 -9.42 20.08
N VAL A 424 -2.74 -8.29 19.94
CA VAL A 424 -4.20 -8.22 19.80
C VAL A 424 -4.55 -7.87 18.35
N LEU A 425 -5.51 -8.58 17.77
CA LEU A 425 -6.04 -8.30 16.44
C LEU A 425 -7.29 -7.44 16.54
N HIS A 426 -7.25 -6.29 15.88
CA HIS A 426 -8.39 -5.41 15.68
C HIS A 426 -8.89 -5.55 14.25
N TRP A 427 -10.11 -6.06 14.10
CA TRP A 427 -10.74 -6.22 12.78
C TRP A 427 -11.49 -4.97 12.41
N GLU A 428 -11.21 -4.44 11.23
CA GLU A 428 -11.73 -3.18 10.75
C GLU A 428 -12.28 -3.32 9.32
N TYR A 429 -13.31 -2.54 9.02
CA TYR A 429 -13.93 -2.45 7.70
C TYR A 429 -13.88 -1.02 7.18
N PRO A 430 -13.90 -0.80 5.83
CA PRO A 430 -13.86 0.53 5.27
C PRO A 430 -15.20 1.25 5.49
N ASP A 431 -15.14 2.45 6.05
CA ASP A 431 -16.27 3.36 6.24
C ASP A 431 -15.94 4.74 5.64
N ALA A 432 -16.93 5.66 5.62
CA ALA A 432 -16.78 7.01 5.08
C ALA A 432 -15.62 7.78 5.73
N GLY A 433 -15.45 7.66 7.05
CA GLY A 433 -14.40 8.34 7.83
C GLY A 433 -13.04 7.64 7.86
N GLY A 434 -12.91 6.43 7.31
CA GLY A 434 -11.67 5.66 7.40
C GLY A 434 -11.91 4.18 7.58
N TRP A 435 -11.10 3.56 8.40
CA TRP A 435 -11.28 2.20 8.87
C TRP A 435 -12.00 2.24 10.21
N LYS A 436 -13.14 1.59 10.28
CA LYS A 436 -13.93 1.45 11.50
C LYS A 436 -13.75 0.06 12.07
N GLU A 437 -13.46 -0.03 13.35
CA GLU A 437 -13.33 -1.29 14.06
C GLU A 437 -14.69 -1.99 14.20
N LEU A 438 -14.67 -3.31 14.09
CA LEU A 438 -15.86 -4.13 14.38
C LEU A 438 -16.21 -4.02 15.87
N ASP A 439 -17.48 -3.90 16.16
CA ASP A 439 -17.95 -3.84 17.54
C ASP A 439 -17.64 -5.16 18.28
N ALA A 440 -17.32 -5.06 19.57
CA ALA A 440 -16.98 -6.24 20.38
C ALA A 440 -18.13 -7.27 20.44
N GLU A 441 -19.37 -6.84 20.26
CA GLU A 441 -20.56 -7.72 20.23
C GLU A 441 -20.62 -8.53 18.91
N ASP A 442 -19.99 -8.07 17.86
CA ASP A 442 -19.93 -8.75 16.57
C ASP A 442 -18.73 -9.71 16.45
N MET A 443 -17.80 -9.69 17.38
CA MET A 443 -16.70 -10.64 17.49
C MET A 443 -17.10 -11.84 18.34
N PHE A 444 -17.29 -13.01 17.74
CA PHE A 444 -17.75 -14.21 18.45
C PHE A 444 -16.61 -15.08 18.97
N CYS A 445 -15.51 -15.14 18.24
CA CYS A 445 -14.37 -16.00 18.57
C CYS A 445 -13.07 -15.44 17.95
N GLU A 446 -12.00 -15.40 18.74
CA GLU A 446 -10.63 -15.16 18.30
C GLU A 446 -9.71 -16.11 19.06
N ASP A 447 -9.54 -17.35 18.53
CA ASP A 447 -8.73 -18.39 19.15
C ASP A 447 -7.27 -18.35 18.77
N THR A 448 -6.88 -17.43 17.86
CA THR A 448 -5.48 -17.40 17.37
C THR A 448 -4.54 -16.65 18.29
N GLU A 449 -5.07 -15.99 19.35
CA GLU A 449 -4.29 -15.15 20.27
C GLU A 449 -3.33 -14.22 19.51
N GLY A 450 -3.91 -13.42 18.60
CA GLY A 450 -3.12 -12.50 17.78
C GLY A 450 -2.25 -13.18 16.73
N LEU A 451 -2.71 -14.26 16.10
CA LEU A 451 -1.97 -15.07 15.11
C LEU A 451 -0.69 -15.74 15.68
N THR A 452 -0.69 -16.06 16.95
CA THR A 452 0.41 -16.81 17.59
C THR A 452 0.18 -18.30 17.61
N ARG A 453 -1.06 -18.77 17.33
CA ARG A 453 -1.43 -20.17 17.20
C ARG A 453 -2.50 -20.37 16.14
N ASN A 454 -2.64 -21.61 15.67
CA ASN A 454 -3.75 -22.04 14.82
C ASN A 454 -5.07 -21.88 15.57
N GLY A 455 -6.10 -21.35 14.92
CA GLY A 455 -7.37 -21.14 15.58
C GLY A 455 -8.45 -20.59 14.67
N TYR A 456 -9.65 -20.45 15.25
CA TYR A 456 -10.79 -19.83 14.61
C TYR A 456 -10.78 -18.32 14.83
N ILE A 457 -11.29 -17.64 13.82
CA ILE A 457 -11.67 -16.23 13.89
C ILE A 457 -13.09 -16.17 13.36
N GLU A 458 -14.02 -15.70 14.17
CA GLU A 458 -15.44 -15.65 13.82
C GLU A 458 -16.04 -14.32 14.23
N PHE A 459 -16.62 -13.62 13.27
CA PHE A 459 -17.28 -12.33 13.48
C PHE A 459 -18.44 -12.12 12.51
N ARG A 460 -19.28 -11.13 12.81
CA ARG A 460 -20.36 -10.65 11.95
C ARG A 460 -19.94 -9.35 11.27
N LEU A 461 -20.24 -9.23 9.99
CA LEU A 461 -20.03 -8.00 9.24
C LEU A 461 -21.22 -7.03 9.46
N PRO A 462 -20.95 -5.72 9.61
CA PRO A 462 -21.98 -4.71 9.82
C PRO A 462 -22.92 -4.59 8.62
N GLU A 463 -24.12 -4.07 8.86
CA GLU A 463 -25.15 -3.96 7.81
C GLU A 463 -24.81 -2.93 6.75
N GLU A 464 -24.03 -1.91 7.10
CA GLU A 464 -23.57 -0.83 6.23
C GLU A 464 -22.63 -1.30 5.11
N LEU A 465 -21.90 -2.39 5.36
CA LEU A 465 -20.95 -2.91 4.38
C LEU A 465 -21.71 -3.68 3.27
N ASP A 466 -21.45 -3.32 2.01
CA ASP A 466 -21.93 -4.13 0.87
C ASP A 466 -21.10 -5.41 0.73
N ILE A 467 -21.68 -6.52 1.18
CA ILE A 467 -21.01 -7.84 1.13
C ILE A 467 -21.25 -8.59 -0.20
N ARG A 468 -22.10 -8.09 -1.09
CA ARG A 468 -22.39 -8.74 -2.39
C ARG A 468 -21.30 -8.45 -3.42
N SER A 469 -20.73 -7.27 -3.36
CA SER A 469 -19.54 -6.86 -4.12
C SER A 469 -18.26 -7.32 -3.41
N PRO A 470 -17.13 -7.41 -4.11
CA PRO A 470 -15.83 -7.64 -3.46
C PRO A 470 -15.54 -6.54 -2.43
N PHE A 471 -15.09 -6.93 -1.25
CA PHE A 471 -14.75 -6.00 -0.18
C PHE A 471 -13.46 -6.41 0.54
N THR A 472 -12.79 -5.44 1.14
CA THR A 472 -11.54 -5.64 1.88
C THR A 472 -11.75 -5.37 3.36
N LEU A 473 -11.28 -6.27 4.21
CA LEU A 473 -11.14 -6.04 5.65
C LEU A 473 -9.68 -5.79 6.00
N ARG A 474 -9.45 -5.04 7.06
CA ARG A 474 -8.14 -4.81 7.65
C ARG A 474 -8.08 -5.47 9.03
N ALA A 475 -7.06 -6.29 9.26
CA ALA A 475 -6.68 -6.72 10.60
C ALA A 475 -5.44 -5.92 11.03
N ARG A 476 -5.61 -5.04 12.00
CA ARG A 476 -4.54 -4.26 12.62
C ARG A 476 -4.04 -5.00 13.83
N ILE A 477 -2.73 -5.13 13.96
CA ILE A 477 -2.13 -5.78 15.11
C ILE A 477 -1.59 -4.76 16.11
N GLU A 478 -1.96 -4.91 17.35
CA GLU A 478 -1.42 -4.17 18.48
C GLU A 478 -0.51 -5.08 19.30
N GLY A 479 0.63 -4.56 19.76
CA GLY A 479 1.63 -5.33 20.46
C GLY A 479 2.83 -5.72 19.60
N ASP A 480 3.53 -6.80 19.96
CA ASP A 480 4.74 -7.25 19.26
C ASP A 480 4.40 -8.19 18.08
N ALA A 481 4.37 -7.63 16.89
CA ALA A 481 4.13 -8.38 15.65
C ALA A 481 5.19 -9.47 15.34
N SER A 482 6.33 -9.50 16.04
CA SER A 482 7.33 -10.56 15.87
C SER A 482 6.88 -11.91 16.44
N GLN A 483 5.89 -11.90 17.31
CA GLN A 483 5.30 -13.12 17.87
C GLN A 483 4.35 -13.81 16.88
N CYS A 484 3.86 -13.10 15.86
CA CYS A 484 2.96 -13.67 14.87
C CYS A 484 3.67 -14.71 14.02
N LEU A 485 3.00 -15.82 13.81
CA LEU A 485 3.47 -16.90 12.97
C LEU A 485 3.24 -16.58 11.49
N ALA A 486 3.87 -17.35 10.62
CA ALA A 486 3.64 -17.24 9.19
C ALA A 486 2.29 -17.86 8.81
N LEU A 487 1.50 -17.19 7.98
CA LEU A 487 0.25 -17.72 7.46
C LEU A 487 0.54 -18.75 6.36
N LYS A 488 0.10 -19.97 6.56
CA LYS A 488 0.17 -21.05 5.58
C LYS A 488 -1.09 -21.11 4.73
N SER A 489 -2.25 -21.08 5.39
CA SER A 489 -3.54 -21.13 4.71
C SER A 489 -4.64 -20.48 5.55
N VAL A 490 -5.71 -20.02 4.88
CA VAL A 490 -6.96 -19.61 5.51
C VAL A 490 -8.08 -20.43 4.90
N TYR A 491 -8.85 -21.09 5.74
CA TYR A 491 -10.02 -21.87 5.33
C TYR A 491 -11.29 -21.19 5.82
N LEU A 492 -12.25 -21.03 4.92
CA LEU A 492 -13.57 -20.47 5.24
C LEU A 492 -14.58 -21.58 5.51
N ASN A 493 -15.64 -21.26 6.23
CA ASN A 493 -16.74 -22.16 6.57
C ASN A 493 -16.29 -23.45 7.28
N CYS A 494 -15.29 -23.35 8.13
CA CYS A 494 -14.70 -24.48 8.85
C CYS A 494 -15.48 -24.83 10.11
N ILE A 495 -15.48 -26.10 10.45
CA ILE A 495 -15.92 -26.62 11.74
C ILE A 495 -14.88 -27.58 12.31
N LEU A 496 -14.68 -27.53 13.63
CA LEU A 496 -13.90 -28.54 14.35
C LEU A 496 -14.82 -29.71 14.71
N VAL A 497 -14.41 -30.91 14.35
CA VAL A 497 -15.14 -32.14 14.70
C VAL A 497 -14.27 -33.02 15.55
N THR A 498 -14.86 -33.67 16.55
CA THR A 498 -14.18 -34.61 17.43
C THR A 498 -14.54 -36.01 17.01
N ALA A 499 -13.53 -36.87 16.88
CA ALA A 499 -13.76 -38.29 16.64
C ALA A 499 -14.41 -38.94 17.88
N GLU A 500 -15.54 -39.59 17.67
CA GLU A 500 -16.18 -40.42 18.68
C GLU A 500 -15.60 -41.83 18.59
N ASN A 501 -15.13 -42.41 19.70
CA ASN A 501 -14.53 -43.72 19.78
C ASN A 501 -13.28 -43.92 18.90
N GLY A 502 -12.46 -42.88 18.77
CA GLY A 502 -11.19 -42.95 18.07
C GLY A 502 -10.15 -43.78 18.84
N ASP A 503 -9.28 -44.47 18.11
CA ASP A 503 -8.13 -45.21 18.64
C ASP A 503 -6.91 -44.35 18.93
N GLY A 504 -7.05 -43.02 18.87
CA GLY A 504 -5.97 -42.07 19.10
C GLY A 504 -5.01 -41.89 17.94
N ILE A 505 -5.29 -42.52 16.80
CA ILE A 505 -4.47 -42.41 15.60
C ILE A 505 -4.86 -41.09 14.84
N SER A 506 -3.86 -40.37 14.41
CA SER A 506 -4.08 -39.17 13.56
C SER A 506 -4.62 -39.60 12.19
N ILE A 507 -5.74 -39.02 11.78
CA ILE A 507 -6.33 -39.23 10.46
C ILE A 507 -5.59 -38.34 9.45
N PRO A 508 -5.00 -38.89 8.38
CA PRO A 508 -4.31 -38.09 7.36
C PRO A 508 -5.23 -37.09 6.69
N ALA A 509 -4.67 -35.94 6.28
CA ALA A 509 -5.40 -34.93 5.50
C ALA A 509 -6.05 -35.55 4.25
N GLY A 510 -7.23 -35.06 3.87
CA GLY A 510 -7.96 -35.54 2.70
C GLY A 510 -8.68 -36.89 2.86
N THR A 511 -8.72 -37.43 4.07
CA THR A 511 -9.44 -38.71 4.35
C THR A 511 -10.95 -38.51 4.39
N ILE A 512 -11.43 -37.43 5.04
CA ILE A 512 -12.85 -37.13 5.14
C ILE A 512 -13.26 -36.27 3.95
N ARG A 513 -14.12 -36.83 3.06
CA ARG A 513 -14.51 -36.20 1.80
C ARG A 513 -16.02 -36.00 1.63
N GLN A 514 -16.81 -36.65 2.48
CA GLN A 514 -18.27 -36.57 2.41
C GLN A 514 -18.90 -36.74 3.79
N PRO A 515 -20.08 -36.18 4.04
CA PRO A 515 -20.81 -36.44 5.27
C PRO A 515 -21.39 -37.85 5.28
N LYS A 516 -21.58 -38.43 6.46
CA LYS A 516 -22.21 -39.75 6.64
C LYS A 516 -23.65 -39.77 6.12
N GLN A 517 -24.38 -38.69 6.25
CA GLN A 517 -25.72 -38.49 5.70
C GLN A 517 -25.66 -37.38 4.65
N GLU A 518 -26.19 -37.65 3.47
CA GLU A 518 -26.27 -36.64 2.43
C GLU A 518 -27.17 -35.49 2.85
N ASN A 519 -26.71 -34.28 2.64
CA ASN A 519 -27.46 -33.06 2.90
C ASN A 519 -27.36 -32.15 1.69
N ALA A 520 -28.51 -31.81 1.09
CA ALA A 520 -28.59 -30.96 -0.10
C ALA A 520 -27.99 -29.55 0.09
N ARG A 521 -27.76 -29.10 1.34
CA ARG A 521 -27.13 -27.83 1.67
C ARG A 521 -25.62 -27.87 1.73
N ILE A 522 -25.02 -29.08 1.68
CA ILE A 522 -23.56 -29.30 1.72
C ILE A 522 -23.10 -29.65 0.32
N ALA A 523 -22.44 -28.74 -0.36
CA ALA A 523 -21.95 -28.96 -1.72
C ALA A 523 -20.70 -29.88 -1.73
N SER A 524 -19.80 -29.71 -0.76
CA SER A 524 -18.59 -30.52 -0.62
C SER A 524 -18.06 -30.47 0.81
N VAL A 525 -17.29 -31.50 1.18
CA VAL A 525 -16.56 -31.57 2.44
C VAL A 525 -15.08 -31.73 2.10
N LEU A 526 -14.23 -30.94 2.74
CA LEU A 526 -12.78 -30.98 2.59
C LEU A 526 -12.14 -31.05 3.99
N GLN A 527 -11.27 -32.00 4.19
CA GLN A 527 -10.39 -32.07 5.36
C GLN A 527 -8.98 -31.64 4.94
N PRO A 528 -8.60 -30.36 5.06
CA PRO A 528 -7.32 -29.88 4.57
C PRO A 528 -6.15 -30.24 5.48
N LEU A 529 -6.42 -30.46 6.77
CA LEU A 529 -5.41 -30.74 7.80
C LEU A 529 -5.55 -32.16 8.35
N PRO A 530 -4.44 -32.78 8.80
CA PRO A 530 -4.51 -34.05 9.50
C PRO A 530 -5.24 -33.90 10.83
N GLY A 531 -5.79 -34.98 11.35
CA GLY A 531 -6.36 -35.03 12.69
C GLY A 531 -5.29 -34.76 13.75
N PHE A 532 -5.66 -34.10 14.85
CA PHE A 532 -4.75 -33.77 15.94
C PHE A 532 -5.37 -34.03 17.32
N GLY A 533 -4.54 -34.03 18.37
CA GLY A 533 -4.99 -34.18 19.74
C GLY A 533 -5.37 -35.61 20.17
N GLY A 534 -5.28 -36.59 19.25
CA GLY A 534 -5.49 -38.00 19.58
C GLY A 534 -4.30 -38.58 20.37
N ARG A 535 -4.61 -39.45 21.33
CA ARG A 535 -3.62 -40.23 22.07
C ARG A 535 -3.93 -41.72 21.99
N GLN A 536 -2.90 -42.54 21.89
CA GLN A 536 -3.03 -43.98 22.07
C GLN A 536 -3.34 -44.28 23.55
N ALA A 537 -4.06 -45.38 23.79
CA ALA A 537 -4.30 -45.84 25.12
C ALA A 537 -2.98 -46.16 25.84
N GLU A 538 -2.87 -45.75 27.07
CA GLU A 538 -1.67 -46.02 27.89
C GLU A 538 -1.53 -47.50 28.19
N SER A 539 -0.27 -47.99 28.31
CA SER A 539 0.00 -49.34 28.76
C SER A 539 -0.36 -49.49 30.25
N ALA A 540 -0.63 -50.69 30.70
CA ALA A 540 -0.92 -50.99 32.10
C ALA A 540 0.18 -50.51 33.05
N ASP A 541 1.44 -50.63 32.65
CA ASP A 541 2.61 -50.18 33.43
C ASP A 541 2.67 -48.67 33.55
N THR A 542 2.41 -47.95 32.45
CA THR A 542 2.35 -46.48 32.44
C THR A 542 1.22 -45.97 33.33
N VAL A 543 0.03 -46.60 33.28
CA VAL A 543 -1.11 -46.26 34.14
C VAL A 543 -0.75 -46.46 35.59
N SER A 544 -0.06 -47.58 35.94
CA SER A 544 0.37 -47.84 37.32
C SER A 544 1.33 -46.77 37.84
N CYS A 545 2.38 -46.45 37.07
CA CYS A 545 3.32 -45.39 37.42
C CYS A 545 2.61 -44.05 37.64
N ARG A 546 1.66 -43.71 36.77
CA ARG A 546 0.88 -42.47 36.87
C ARG A 546 -0.05 -42.47 38.08
N GLN A 547 -0.59 -43.58 38.47
CA GLN A 547 -1.39 -43.69 39.70
C GLN A 547 -0.54 -43.38 40.94
N ASP A 548 0.70 -43.93 41.01
CA ASP A 548 1.63 -43.67 42.07
C ASP A 548 2.03 -42.17 42.12
N GLU A 549 2.29 -41.56 40.97
CA GLU A 549 2.54 -40.13 40.87
C GLU A 549 1.36 -39.29 41.37
N ARG A 550 0.13 -39.61 40.96
CA ARG A 550 -1.08 -38.92 41.41
C ARG A 550 -1.32 -39.05 42.92
N ILE A 551 -1.01 -40.19 43.50
CA ILE A 551 -1.07 -40.38 44.95
C ILE A 551 -0.04 -39.49 45.64
N ALA A 552 1.16 -39.34 45.09
CA ALA A 552 2.25 -38.55 45.63
C ALA A 552 1.92 -37.07 45.64
N HIS A 553 1.60 -36.49 44.47
CA HIS A 553 1.39 -35.03 44.34
C HIS A 553 -0.06 -34.57 44.62
N ARG A 554 -1.07 -35.47 44.60
CA ARG A 554 -2.49 -35.17 44.90
C ARG A 554 -3.04 -33.96 44.13
N ASN A 555 -2.64 -33.84 42.86
CA ASN A 555 -2.98 -32.71 41.97
C ASN A 555 -2.53 -31.33 42.51
N ARG A 556 -1.43 -31.26 43.28
CA ARG A 556 -0.79 -30.04 43.78
C ARG A 556 0.68 -30.09 43.48
N ALA A 557 1.26 -28.97 43.05
CA ALA A 557 2.67 -28.85 42.81
C ALA A 557 3.37 -28.25 44.06
N VAL A 558 4.17 -29.05 44.72
CA VAL A 558 4.92 -28.68 45.92
C VAL A 558 6.41 -28.94 45.76
N ALA A 559 6.77 -30.17 45.38
CA ALA A 559 8.15 -30.53 45.08
C ALA A 559 8.49 -30.34 43.63
N PRO A 560 9.77 -30.11 43.25
CA PRO A 560 10.14 -29.98 41.83
C PRO A 560 9.61 -31.08 40.93
N LYS A 561 9.63 -32.32 41.38
CA LYS A 561 9.13 -33.48 40.67
C LYS A 561 7.60 -33.42 40.43
N ASP A 562 6.82 -32.82 41.32
CA ASP A 562 5.38 -32.68 41.17
C ASP A 562 5.07 -31.75 39.99
N PHE A 563 5.80 -30.68 39.80
CA PHE A 563 5.67 -29.76 38.65
C PHE A 563 5.92 -30.49 37.33
N GLU A 564 7.00 -31.26 37.27
CA GLU A 564 7.38 -32.02 36.07
C GLU A 564 6.32 -33.05 35.73
N GLN A 565 5.86 -33.83 36.69
CA GLN A 565 4.89 -34.89 36.50
C GLN A 565 3.51 -34.36 36.08
N LEU A 566 3.03 -33.31 36.75
CA LEU A 566 1.77 -32.66 36.43
C LEU A 566 1.76 -32.09 35.01
N ILE A 567 2.84 -31.48 34.55
CA ILE A 567 2.96 -30.94 33.20
C ILE A 567 2.98 -32.05 32.16
N LEU A 568 3.77 -33.10 32.37
CA LEU A 568 3.86 -34.24 31.44
C LEU A 568 2.54 -35.04 31.35
N GLU A 569 1.79 -35.09 32.44
CA GLU A 569 0.46 -35.69 32.43
C GLU A 569 -0.57 -34.89 31.62
N GLN A 570 -0.62 -33.61 31.85
CA GLN A 570 -1.62 -32.73 31.26
C GLN A 570 -1.33 -32.33 29.81
N PHE A 571 -0.06 -32.09 29.47
CA PHE A 571 0.37 -31.56 28.19
C PHE A 571 1.18 -32.60 27.40
N PRO A 572 0.54 -33.43 26.57
CA PRO A 572 1.18 -34.53 25.85
C PRO A 572 2.20 -34.09 24.79
N TYR A 573 2.17 -32.85 24.38
CA TYR A 573 3.12 -32.29 23.44
C TYR A 573 4.44 -31.88 24.11
N ILE A 574 4.52 -31.89 25.45
CA ILE A 574 5.75 -31.68 26.19
C ILE A 574 6.47 -32.98 26.35
N GLU A 575 7.67 -33.08 25.79
CA GLU A 575 8.52 -34.29 25.91
C GLU A 575 9.26 -34.38 27.24
N LYS A 576 9.66 -33.18 27.79
CA LYS A 576 10.33 -33.09 29.08
C LYS A 576 10.00 -31.74 29.73
N ALA A 577 9.77 -31.77 31.00
CA ALA A 577 9.71 -30.57 31.85
C ALA A 577 10.81 -30.70 32.91
N HIS A 578 11.45 -29.59 33.25
CA HIS A 578 12.49 -29.55 34.25
C HIS A 578 12.26 -28.38 35.19
N CYS A 579 11.98 -28.70 36.45
CA CYS A 579 11.74 -27.72 37.50
C CYS A 579 13.05 -27.37 38.18
N LEU A 580 13.47 -26.14 38.02
CA LEU A 580 14.73 -25.64 38.62
C LEU A 580 14.47 -25.13 40.03
N PRO A 581 15.14 -25.68 41.05
CA PRO A 581 15.04 -25.17 42.42
C PRO A 581 15.59 -23.75 42.47
N GLN A 582 14.96 -22.94 43.24
CA GLN A 582 15.27 -21.54 43.39
C GLN A 582 16.66 -21.34 44.02
N THR A 583 17.55 -20.64 43.35
CA THR A 583 18.84 -20.19 43.85
C THR A 583 18.78 -18.72 44.23
N GLY A 584 18.41 -18.40 45.50
CA GLY A 584 18.45 -17.01 45.97
C GLY A 584 17.60 -16.77 47.21
N LYS A 585 18.05 -15.81 48.06
CA LYS A 585 17.45 -15.51 49.40
C LYS A 585 16.11 -14.75 49.34
N THR A 586 15.65 -14.32 48.17
CA THR A 586 14.48 -13.42 48.01
C THR A 586 13.45 -13.86 46.97
N GLY A 587 13.70 -14.94 46.27
CA GLY A 587 12.82 -15.33 45.14
C GLY A 587 11.70 -16.24 45.58
N ARG A 588 10.47 -15.93 45.19
CA ARG A 588 9.27 -16.77 45.31
C ARG A 588 8.93 -17.48 44.00
N THR A 589 9.70 -17.29 42.94
CA THR A 589 9.43 -17.77 41.58
C THR A 589 10.08 -19.11 41.34
N VAL A 590 9.28 -20.09 40.93
CA VAL A 590 9.74 -21.40 40.45
C VAL A 590 9.91 -21.33 38.94
N HIS A 591 11.09 -21.62 38.43
CA HIS A 591 11.37 -21.68 37.02
C HIS A 591 11.20 -23.10 36.48
N ILE A 592 10.38 -23.25 35.43
CA ILE A 592 10.17 -24.53 34.81
C ILE A 592 10.56 -24.42 33.33
N VAL A 593 11.50 -25.25 32.90
CA VAL A 593 11.93 -25.31 31.50
C VAL A 593 11.22 -26.46 30.82
N VAL A 594 10.55 -26.19 29.73
CA VAL A 594 9.78 -27.19 28.98
C VAL A 594 10.39 -27.41 27.59
N PHE A 595 10.30 -28.62 27.12
CA PHE A 595 10.80 -29.06 25.83
C PHE A 595 9.68 -29.68 25.01
N SER A 596 9.43 -29.15 23.84
CA SER A 596 8.51 -29.73 22.86
C SER A 596 9.10 -29.69 21.45
N ARG A 597 8.65 -30.60 20.59
CA ARG A 597 8.99 -30.55 19.15
C ARG A 597 7.93 -29.77 18.41
N THR A 598 8.35 -28.70 17.80
CA THR A 598 7.49 -27.89 16.93
C THR A 598 7.92 -28.10 15.49
N GLU A 599 6.95 -28.39 14.62
CA GLU A 599 7.20 -28.60 13.20
C GLU A 599 7.84 -27.36 12.55
N GLY A 600 8.87 -27.56 11.73
CA GLY A 600 9.60 -26.46 11.08
C GLY A 600 10.72 -25.82 11.92
N VAL A 601 10.84 -26.20 13.20
CA VAL A 601 11.87 -25.66 14.11
C VAL A 601 12.98 -26.71 14.28
N PRO A 602 14.27 -26.36 14.06
CA PRO A 602 15.37 -27.32 14.17
C PRO A 602 15.76 -27.66 15.63
N TYR A 603 15.22 -26.93 16.58
CA TYR A 603 15.48 -27.11 18.02
C TYR A 603 14.17 -27.39 18.75
N LEU A 604 14.25 -27.92 19.96
CA LEU A 604 13.11 -28.10 20.83
C LEU A 604 12.59 -26.72 21.27
N PHE A 605 11.41 -26.37 20.86
CA PHE A 605 10.84 -25.07 21.11
C PHE A 605 9.36 -25.19 21.42
N THR A 606 8.95 -24.59 22.53
CA THR A 606 7.56 -24.52 22.94
C THR A 606 7.01 -23.15 22.58
N PRO A 607 5.96 -23.05 21.78
CA PRO A 607 5.33 -21.78 21.43
C PRO A 607 4.88 -20.98 22.64
N ALA A 608 4.90 -19.65 22.55
CA ALA A 608 4.56 -18.75 23.67
C ALA A 608 3.15 -19.03 24.23
N TRP A 609 2.17 -19.30 23.38
CA TRP A 609 0.82 -19.64 23.80
C TRP A 609 0.74 -20.94 24.62
N GLN A 610 1.53 -21.95 24.27
CA GLN A 610 1.63 -23.18 25.06
C GLN A 610 2.28 -22.93 26.41
N ILE A 611 3.33 -22.12 26.44
CA ILE A 611 3.99 -21.70 27.69
C ILE A 611 2.99 -20.99 28.59
N ALA A 612 2.21 -20.03 28.08
CA ALA A 612 1.20 -19.32 28.86
C ALA A 612 0.07 -20.24 29.33
N GLU A 613 -0.35 -21.22 28.51
CA GLU A 613 -1.33 -22.20 28.90
C GLU A 613 -0.84 -23.09 30.05
N ILE A 614 0.41 -23.58 29.95
CA ILE A 614 1.05 -24.39 31.01
C ILE A 614 1.18 -23.56 32.29
N GLU A 615 1.68 -22.32 32.19
CA GLU A 615 1.87 -21.45 33.32
C GLU A 615 0.56 -21.16 34.06
N ARG A 616 -0.51 -20.83 33.34
CA ARG A 616 -1.86 -20.62 33.89
C ARG A 616 -2.39 -21.86 34.57
N TRP A 617 -2.22 -23.04 33.94
CA TRP A 617 -2.71 -24.30 34.47
C TRP A 617 -1.96 -24.74 35.73
N VAL A 618 -0.63 -24.59 35.75
CA VAL A 618 0.23 -24.91 36.90
C VAL A 618 -0.02 -23.93 38.04
N SER A 619 -0.10 -22.62 37.77
CA SER A 619 -0.36 -21.58 38.77
C SER A 619 -1.64 -21.83 39.57
N ALA A 620 -2.67 -22.43 38.95
CA ALA A 620 -3.90 -22.83 39.64
C ALA A 620 -3.71 -24.00 40.62
N ARG A 621 -2.54 -24.67 40.63
CA ARG A 621 -2.26 -25.86 41.45
C ARG A 621 -1.13 -25.66 42.44
N VAL A 622 -0.60 -24.46 42.53
CA VAL A 622 0.49 -24.05 43.41
C VAL A 622 -0.07 -23.17 44.55
N SER A 623 0.71 -23.03 45.60
CA SER A 623 0.42 -22.07 46.69
C SER A 623 0.32 -20.65 46.13
N PRO A 624 -0.63 -19.82 46.60
CA PRO A 624 -0.79 -18.42 46.16
C PRO A 624 0.47 -17.56 46.45
N PHE A 625 1.41 -18.06 47.23
CA PHE A 625 2.66 -17.37 47.58
C PHE A 625 3.86 -17.77 46.71
N VAL A 626 3.66 -18.61 45.71
CA VAL A 626 4.67 -19.06 44.78
C VAL A 626 4.31 -18.61 43.38
N ASP A 627 5.22 -17.87 42.78
CA ASP A 627 5.10 -17.46 41.39
C ASP A 627 5.69 -18.57 40.52
N VAL A 628 5.04 -18.85 39.42
CA VAL A 628 5.51 -19.84 38.42
C VAL A 628 5.92 -19.12 37.16
N ALA A 629 7.08 -19.42 36.64
CA ALA A 629 7.57 -18.93 35.36
C ALA A 629 7.95 -20.14 34.48
N VAL A 630 7.15 -20.37 33.47
CA VAL A 630 7.41 -21.41 32.46
C VAL A 630 8.15 -20.79 31.28
N ARG A 631 9.20 -21.47 30.79
CA ARG A 631 10.04 -20.93 29.71
C ARG A 631 10.65 -22.00 28.81
N ASN A 632 11.09 -21.59 27.63
CA ASN A 632 11.99 -22.36 26.79
C ASN A 632 13.40 -22.36 27.36
N PRO A 633 14.28 -23.32 27.01
CA PRO A 633 15.71 -23.18 27.21
C PRO A 633 16.26 -21.99 26.44
N GLU A 634 17.27 -21.34 26.99
CA GLU A 634 18.01 -20.29 26.30
C GLU A 634 19.05 -20.92 25.36
N TYR A 635 18.90 -20.76 24.07
CA TYR A 635 19.84 -21.32 23.10
C TYR A 635 20.97 -20.33 22.80
N LEU A 636 22.17 -20.62 23.33
CA LEU A 636 23.36 -19.83 23.09
C LEU A 636 24.17 -20.40 21.92
N LYS A 637 24.28 -19.66 20.83
CA LYS A 637 25.13 -20.00 19.69
C LYS A 637 26.59 -19.69 20.03
N ILE A 638 27.43 -20.73 19.92
CA ILE A 638 28.87 -20.60 20.09
C ILE A 638 29.57 -20.86 18.74
N ARG A 639 30.38 -19.91 18.30
CA ARG A 639 31.21 -20.05 17.10
C ARG A 639 32.53 -20.69 17.46
N ILE A 640 32.81 -21.83 16.84
CA ILE A 640 34.03 -22.60 17.09
C ILE A 640 34.82 -22.68 15.79
N GLY A 641 36.03 -22.23 15.84
CA GLY A 641 37.06 -22.37 14.81
C GLY A 641 38.25 -23.15 15.33
N CYS A 642 38.99 -23.82 14.48
CA CYS A 642 40.27 -24.40 14.84
C CYS A 642 41.28 -24.27 13.69
N LYS A 643 42.55 -24.22 14.06
CA LYS A 643 43.68 -24.25 13.15
C LYS A 643 44.59 -25.45 13.48
N ALA A 644 44.77 -26.32 12.50
CA ALA A 644 45.47 -27.57 12.68
C ALA A 644 46.39 -27.89 11.50
N VAL A 645 47.45 -28.64 11.78
CA VAL A 645 48.33 -29.23 10.76
C VAL A 645 47.79 -30.65 10.43
N LEU A 646 47.60 -30.94 9.18
CA LEU A 646 47.12 -32.22 8.72
C LEU A 646 48.19 -33.32 8.85
N SER A 647 47.75 -34.52 9.14
CA SER A 647 48.60 -35.73 9.15
C SER A 647 49.02 -36.09 7.70
N GLN A 648 50.21 -36.62 7.50
CA GLN A 648 50.71 -37.08 6.22
C GLN A 648 49.85 -38.18 5.58
N SER A 649 49.05 -38.90 6.36
CA SER A 649 48.14 -39.93 5.92
C SER A 649 46.86 -39.38 5.28
N VAL A 650 46.58 -38.08 5.39
CA VAL A 650 45.35 -37.47 4.88
C VAL A 650 45.43 -37.27 3.38
N ARG A 651 44.48 -37.87 2.64
CA ARG A 651 44.36 -37.73 1.19
C ARG A 651 43.21 -36.76 0.81
N ASP A 652 42.21 -36.54 1.68
CA ASP A 652 41.08 -35.68 1.47
C ASP A 652 40.88 -34.75 2.69
N GLU A 653 41.23 -33.48 2.56
CA GLU A 653 41.00 -32.47 3.57
C GLU A 653 39.49 -32.33 3.90
N GLY A 654 38.63 -32.53 2.90
CA GLY A 654 37.17 -32.41 3.06
C GLY A 654 36.61 -33.49 4.01
N GLU A 655 37.21 -34.68 4.05
CA GLU A 655 36.83 -35.74 4.98
C GLU A 655 37.19 -35.38 6.43
N VAL A 656 38.42 -34.91 6.67
CA VAL A 656 38.84 -34.42 7.99
C VAL A 656 37.96 -33.29 8.46
N ARG A 657 37.68 -32.33 7.58
CA ARG A 657 36.80 -31.21 7.85
C ARG A 657 35.39 -31.66 8.27
N ARG A 658 34.81 -32.61 7.57
CA ARG A 658 33.48 -33.18 7.91
C ARG A 658 33.51 -33.90 9.26
N ARG A 659 34.53 -34.68 9.52
CA ARG A 659 34.72 -35.46 10.74
C ARG A 659 34.90 -34.52 11.95
N LEU A 660 35.82 -33.56 11.89
CA LEU A 660 36.03 -32.59 12.96
C LEU A 660 34.78 -31.75 13.21
N ARG A 661 34.09 -31.34 12.16
CA ARG A 661 32.81 -30.63 12.31
C ARG A 661 31.78 -31.48 13.06
N ARG A 662 31.75 -32.77 12.79
CA ARG A 662 30.88 -33.71 13.50
C ARG A 662 31.32 -33.87 14.95
N THR A 663 32.59 -34.12 15.21
CA THR A 663 33.14 -34.28 16.56
C THR A 663 32.84 -33.05 17.45
N ILE A 664 33.02 -31.83 16.92
CA ILE A 664 32.70 -30.61 17.64
C ILE A 664 31.21 -30.50 17.92
N LYS A 665 30.37 -30.79 16.92
CA LYS A 665 28.92 -30.77 17.10
C LYS A 665 28.44 -31.78 18.12
N ASP A 666 28.94 -33.01 18.03
CA ASP A 666 28.57 -34.10 18.95
C ASP A 666 29.05 -33.83 20.37
N TYR A 667 30.17 -33.11 20.57
CA TYR A 667 30.63 -32.74 21.88
C TYR A 667 29.67 -31.77 22.61
N PHE A 668 29.12 -30.79 21.95
CA PHE A 668 28.23 -29.79 22.56
C PHE A 668 26.75 -30.12 22.44
N ALA A 669 26.35 -30.83 21.41
CA ALA A 669 24.95 -31.00 21.07
C ALA A 669 24.66 -32.32 20.34
N ALA A 670 25.13 -33.44 20.87
CA ALA A 670 24.85 -34.78 20.36
C ALA A 670 23.34 -35.06 20.22
N TRP A 671 22.55 -34.52 21.12
CA TRP A 671 21.09 -34.63 21.14
C TRP A 671 20.40 -34.16 19.85
N ILE A 672 21.03 -33.23 19.12
CA ILE A 672 20.46 -32.73 17.84
C ILE A 672 20.52 -33.84 16.76
N ALA A 673 21.64 -34.56 16.69
CA ALA A 673 21.85 -35.64 15.71
C ALA A 673 21.09 -36.91 16.10
N GLU A 674 21.01 -37.21 17.39
CA GLU A 674 20.37 -38.39 17.94
C GLU A 674 18.86 -38.26 18.10
N GLY A 675 18.30 -37.03 17.91
CA GLY A 675 16.89 -36.73 18.18
C GLY A 675 16.54 -36.85 19.66
N GLY A 676 17.54 -36.71 20.53
CA GLY A 676 17.40 -36.72 21.98
C GLY A 676 16.94 -35.42 22.59
N LEU A 677 17.07 -35.30 23.91
CA LEU A 677 16.75 -34.11 24.70
C LEU A 677 18.03 -33.52 25.30
N PRO A 678 18.22 -32.20 25.31
CA PRO A 678 19.37 -31.56 25.94
C PRO A 678 19.31 -31.72 27.46
N GLU A 679 20.48 -31.77 28.07
CA GLU A 679 20.63 -31.63 29.51
C GLU A 679 20.89 -30.18 29.89
N LEU A 680 20.23 -29.72 30.98
CA LEU A 680 20.39 -28.35 31.48
C LEU A 680 21.57 -28.27 32.46
N GLY A 681 22.18 -27.08 32.52
CA GLY A 681 23.28 -26.81 33.44
C GLY A 681 24.63 -27.41 33.05
N MET A 682 24.73 -27.98 31.85
CA MET A 682 26.00 -28.54 31.36
C MET A 682 27.04 -27.46 31.11
N ARG A 683 28.25 -27.69 31.62
CA ARG A 683 29.42 -26.85 31.37
C ARG A 683 30.51 -27.72 30.72
N TYR A 684 30.89 -27.35 29.51
CA TYR A 684 31.86 -28.10 28.72
C TYR A 684 33.28 -27.60 28.96
N SER A 685 34.23 -28.53 29.01
CA SER A 685 35.63 -28.28 29.23
C SER A 685 36.35 -27.92 27.90
N TYR A 686 37.09 -26.80 27.90
CA TYR A 686 37.94 -26.47 26.74
C TYR A 686 39.07 -27.49 26.54
N LYS A 687 39.67 -27.98 27.65
CA LYS A 687 40.74 -28.97 27.61
C LYS A 687 40.26 -30.32 27.00
N GLU A 688 39.04 -30.76 27.35
CA GLU A 688 38.44 -31.93 26.73
C GLU A 688 38.18 -31.75 25.24
N LEU A 689 37.67 -30.61 24.85
CA LEU A 689 37.45 -30.27 23.43
C LEU A 689 38.78 -30.30 22.67
N HIS A 690 39.81 -29.67 23.23
CA HIS A 690 41.15 -29.67 22.66
C HIS A 690 41.67 -31.09 22.48
N THR A 691 41.57 -31.95 23.50
CA THR A 691 42.00 -33.33 23.46
C THR A 691 41.24 -34.15 22.41
N LYS A 692 39.91 -33.97 22.29
CA LYS A 692 39.11 -34.67 21.29
C LYS A 692 39.48 -34.26 19.85
N ILE A 693 39.77 -33.00 19.60
CA ILE A 693 40.19 -32.53 18.28
C ILE A 693 41.64 -33.00 17.98
N ALA A 694 42.56 -32.89 18.96
CA ALA A 694 43.94 -33.26 18.77
C ALA A 694 44.15 -34.75 18.55
N ASN A 695 43.28 -35.60 19.10
CA ASN A 695 43.31 -37.08 18.93
C ASN A 695 42.66 -37.55 17.61
N ASP A 696 42.17 -36.65 16.74
CA ASP A 696 41.66 -37.06 15.44
C ASP A 696 42.81 -37.54 14.54
N SER A 697 42.62 -38.69 13.89
CA SER A 697 43.63 -39.34 13.04
C SER A 697 44.11 -38.50 11.86
N GLY A 698 43.35 -37.50 11.47
CA GLY A 698 43.69 -36.58 10.42
C GLY A 698 44.47 -35.33 10.89
N VAL A 699 44.61 -35.14 12.18
CA VAL A 699 45.30 -33.99 12.81
C VAL A 699 46.68 -34.44 13.28
N ALA A 700 47.74 -33.89 12.69
CA ALA A 700 49.11 -34.12 13.21
C ALA A 700 49.42 -33.23 14.41
N LYS A 701 48.98 -31.98 14.35
CA LYS A 701 49.18 -31.00 15.43
C LYS A 701 48.02 -30.01 15.41
N LEU A 702 47.39 -29.83 16.57
CA LEU A 702 46.41 -28.79 16.78
C LEU A 702 47.16 -27.49 17.22
N LEU A 703 46.95 -26.40 16.53
CA LEU A 703 47.63 -25.13 16.82
C LEU A 703 46.79 -24.25 17.77
N GLU A 704 45.52 -24.07 17.43
CA GLU A 704 44.62 -23.23 18.23
C GLU A 704 43.14 -23.64 18.03
N ILE A 705 42.37 -23.38 19.07
CA ILE A 705 40.88 -23.43 18.97
C ILE A 705 40.37 -22.05 19.38
N SER A 706 39.57 -21.45 18.54
CA SER A 706 38.90 -20.20 18.84
C SER A 706 37.45 -20.41 19.23
N ILE A 707 37.01 -19.70 20.27
CA ILE A 707 35.61 -19.67 20.72
C ILE A 707 35.11 -18.24 20.58
N ASN A 708 34.07 -18.04 19.77
CA ASN A 708 33.52 -16.71 19.44
C ASN A 708 34.59 -15.73 18.90
N GLY A 709 35.61 -16.25 18.24
CA GLY A 709 36.72 -15.46 17.68
C GLY A 709 37.87 -15.16 18.64
N THR A 710 37.81 -15.64 19.89
CA THR A 710 38.87 -15.49 20.89
C THR A 710 39.51 -16.85 21.15
N VAL A 711 40.82 -16.90 21.19
CA VAL A 711 41.59 -18.09 21.59
C VAL A 711 41.85 -18.00 23.10
N PRO A 712 41.32 -18.90 23.91
CA PRO A 712 41.59 -18.90 25.35
C PRO A 712 43.08 -19.14 25.62
N GLU A 713 43.70 -18.29 26.43
CA GLU A 713 45.08 -18.46 26.88
C GLU A 713 45.11 -19.45 28.06
N ILE A 714 45.14 -20.74 27.77
CA ILE A 714 45.10 -21.80 28.76
C ILE A 714 46.23 -22.80 28.52
N ASP A 715 46.91 -23.17 29.59
CA ASP A 715 47.83 -24.30 29.53
C ASP A 715 47.06 -25.63 29.56
N VAL A 716 46.89 -26.23 28.36
CA VAL A 716 46.20 -27.52 28.21
C VAL A 716 46.92 -28.69 28.84
N THR A 717 48.18 -28.53 29.25
CA THR A 717 48.97 -29.56 29.94
C THR A 717 48.78 -29.51 31.48
N ASP A 718 48.20 -28.45 32.00
CA ASP A 718 47.88 -28.34 33.45
C ASP A 718 46.63 -29.18 33.77
N ILE A 719 46.77 -30.22 34.54
CA ILE A 719 45.73 -31.21 34.88
C ILE A 719 44.70 -30.65 35.89
N ARG A 720 44.98 -29.50 36.54
CA ARG A 720 44.09 -28.97 37.56
C ARG A 720 42.80 -28.44 36.93
N GLU A 721 41.64 -28.84 37.44
CA GLU A 721 40.30 -28.45 36.97
C GLU A 721 40.05 -26.93 37.18
N GLU A 722 40.64 -26.34 38.18
CA GLU A 722 40.51 -24.92 38.50
C GLU A 722 41.03 -23.98 37.40
N ASN A 723 41.94 -24.50 36.55
CA ASN A 723 42.56 -23.76 35.46
C ASN A 723 41.95 -24.12 34.10
N ASP A 724 40.76 -24.69 34.05
CA ASP A 724 40.05 -24.99 32.80
C ASP A 724 39.06 -23.90 32.46
N PHE A 725 38.96 -23.60 31.15
CA PHE A 725 37.95 -22.69 30.63
C PHE A 725 36.64 -23.43 30.40
N ARG A 726 35.60 -23.06 31.15
CA ARG A 726 34.28 -23.66 31.05
C ARG A 726 33.39 -22.89 30.07
N ILE A 727 32.66 -23.62 29.25
CA ILE A 727 31.73 -23.10 28.24
C ILE A 727 30.29 -23.61 28.55
N PRO A 728 29.30 -22.76 28.74
CA PRO A 728 29.37 -21.28 28.79
C PRO A 728 30.12 -20.82 30.04
N GLY A 729 30.69 -19.60 29.98
CA GLY A 729 31.32 -18.95 31.14
C GLY A 729 30.30 -18.59 32.22
N ASP A 730 30.82 -18.04 33.33
CA ASP A 730 29.95 -17.60 34.41
C ASP A 730 29.02 -16.44 33.99
N GLY A 731 27.80 -16.44 34.54
CA GLY A 731 26.77 -15.44 34.24
C GLY A 731 25.62 -15.93 33.37
N HIS A 732 25.74 -17.08 32.72
CA HIS A 732 24.64 -17.69 32.02
C HIS A 732 23.72 -18.48 32.96
N PRO A 733 22.38 -18.41 32.75
CA PRO A 733 21.44 -19.16 33.56
C PRO A 733 21.58 -20.67 33.35
N VAL A 734 21.16 -21.48 34.34
CA VAL A 734 21.24 -22.95 34.33
C VAL A 734 20.48 -23.57 33.14
N TRP A 735 19.48 -22.86 32.59
CA TRP A 735 18.69 -23.30 31.46
C TRP A 735 19.29 -22.95 30.09
N THR A 736 20.53 -22.50 30.03
CA THR A 736 21.25 -22.26 28.78
C THR A 736 21.69 -23.56 28.14
N VAL A 737 21.37 -23.73 26.86
CA VAL A 737 21.76 -24.87 26.02
C VAL A 737 22.64 -24.37 24.89
N LEU A 738 23.83 -24.98 24.72
CA LEU A 738 24.77 -24.56 23.68
C LEU A 738 24.43 -25.13 22.31
N ILE A 739 24.55 -24.28 21.28
CA ILE A 739 24.44 -24.68 19.87
C ILE A 739 25.75 -24.35 19.15
N PRO A 740 26.53 -25.36 18.77
CA PRO A 740 27.81 -25.13 18.13
C PRO A 740 27.65 -24.71 16.67
N GLU A 741 28.25 -23.60 16.29
CA GLU A 741 28.41 -23.12 14.93
C GLU A 741 29.88 -23.26 14.51
N VAL A 742 30.20 -24.32 13.78
CA VAL A 742 31.59 -24.58 13.37
C VAL A 742 31.91 -23.74 12.13
N ARG A 743 32.70 -22.69 12.34
CA ARG A 743 33.21 -21.79 11.28
C ARG A 743 34.73 -21.61 11.42
N GLY A 744 35.44 -21.48 10.31
CA GLY A 744 36.88 -21.19 10.32
C GLY A 744 37.72 -22.41 10.71
N LEU A 745 37.44 -23.60 10.13
CA LEU A 745 38.35 -24.72 10.18
C LEU A 745 39.46 -24.48 9.14
N GLU A 746 40.65 -24.11 9.62
CA GLU A 746 41.85 -23.86 8.80
C GLU A 746 42.82 -25.00 8.91
N PHE A 747 43.25 -25.55 7.80
CA PHE A 747 44.22 -26.62 7.77
C PHE A 747 45.50 -26.18 7.06
N LEU A 748 46.62 -26.46 7.73
CA LEU A 748 47.95 -26.31 7.12
C LEU A 748 48.39 -27.66 6.55
N PRO A 749 49.10 -27.65 5.40
CA PRO A 749 49.62 -28.88 4.84
C PRO A 749 50.59 -29.59 5.78
N PRO A 750 50.80 -30.89 5.67
CA PRO A 750 51.82 -31.60 6.43
C PRO A 750 53.17 -30.94 6.24
N MET A 751 53.90 -30.69 7.32
CA MET A 751 55.24 -30.17 7.22
C MET A 751 56.14 -31.24 6.58
N GLU A 752 56.63 -31.02 5.37
CA GLU A 752 57.67 -31.84 4.78
C GLU A 752 58.97 -31.61 5.50
N GLY A 753 59.50 -32.65 6.15
CA GLY A 753 60.96 -32.76 6.47
C GLY A 753 61.46 -32.14 7.79
N ILE A 754 60.67 -32.20 8.88
CA ILE A 754 61.26 -32.17 10.20
C ILE A 754 61.01 -33.51 10.82
N ASP A 755 62.01 -34.43 10.75
CA ASP A 755 62.08 -35.57 11.67
C ASP A 755 61.82 -34.99 13.08
N GLU A 756 60.92 -35.62 13.82
CA GLU A 756 60.76 -35.32 15.25
C GLU A 756 62.10 -35.51 15.93
N ALA A 757 62.83 -34.44 16.03
CA ALA A 757 63.91 -34.36 17.06
C ALA A 757 63.14 -34.43 18.38
N VAL A 758 63.06 -35.59 18.93
CA VAL A 758 62.71 -35.80 20.34
C VAL A 758 63.66 -34.91 21.14
N ILE A 759 63.21 -33.68 21.44
CA ILE A 759 63.92 -32.84 22.42
C ILE A 759 63.61 -33.52 23.75
N ASP A 760 64.56 -34.36 24.14
CA ASP A 760 64.59 -34.96 25.45
C ASP A 760 64.44 -33.86 26.50
N SER A 761 63.48 -34.04 27.40
CA SER A 761 63.08 -33.07 28.44
C SER A 761 64.19 -32.71 29.47
N ASN A 762 65.44 -33.06 29.18
CA ASN A 762 66.57 -32.89 30.09
C ASN A 762 67.55 -31.74 29.67
N PHE A 763 67.25 -30.87 28.75
CA PHE A 763 68.10 -29.70 28.48
C PHE A 763 67.77 -28.57 29.47
N LYS A 764 68.53 -28.50 30.58
CA LYS A 764 68.72 -27.30 31.43
C LYS A 764 69.71 -26.40 30.71
N ILE A 765 69.29 -25.26 30.20
CA ILE A 765 70.17 -24.18 29.83
C ILE A 765 70.58 -23.52 31.13
N GLN A 766 71.89 -23.55 31.48
CA GLN A 766 72.50 -22.73 32.54
C GLN A 766 72.62 -21.30 32.05
#